data_1523ec1203018b1f3a30aef904b2cb78
#
_entry.id   1523ec1203018b1f3a30aef904b2cb78
#
_cell.length_a   1.000
_cell.length_b   1.000
_cell.length_c   1.000
_cell.angle_alpha   90.00
_cell.angle_beta   90.00
_cell.angle_gamma   90.00
#
_symmetry.space_group_name_H-M   'P 1'
#
loop_
_entity.id
_entity.type
_entity.pdbx_description
1 polymer ?
#
loop_
_entity_poly.entity_id
_entity_poly.type
_entity_poly.pdbx_seq_one_letter_code
_entity_poly.pdbx_strand_id
1 'polypeptide(L)'
;MKSFYCLIISLSIHLCGYAILPTQFHFRHYNIENGVSSNNISTLFQDQKGYIWIGTENGLNRFDGNQFTLYQKNNPLYSNFHANSINTICETTDKELWLGTDNGVFIYNQVKDTFTPFVKQTSDKTSITSWITHIIQDKAGNIWIATHKQGIFLFNTQTDKLTQFEIPQNDNIVIRILNDEQNNIWLSGPYQLCKLNKVNNTFETYTIEGETEGVYSMALWEDNSHYIWIGTWDKGLWKLDPQTKQVEKYLTEGKGILHIHSILEYSPELLFIGSDDGLTIFNPVTKESFLYNNYGDSEKSLSDKFIYPMLKDREGGVWIGTYYNGISYLPPYCGQFNGYSESSDIPYFNSRIISRFCEDENGNIWIASDDSGLSCFNPSTMQFIDFNGREKLNKHNLHALCIVGKDLWIGTYGDGIQVLNAQTGKIKNYNTTNGLDENSIYSIFKDSQGQIWTGSMNGICQYDAQKQRFTLIKYLEALVIEIAEDAKGNFWIATQGKGLFRYSPQKNKEWEKYGLEKGFNSLTVNHLCINKDNEIWVATSEGLYLYNPLKDVFTYQPLRHPNECINAILEGEDCLWLTTAKGLVKYTPATQETQIFTKSDGLQSEAFIMASALKTRNGEFYIGSINGFNTFYPHQLKLNTQKPNVVLTSLEIFNQKIETQKDGILPEAIDHVKDILLSY
;
A
#
# COMPACT_ATOMS: atom_id res chain seq x y z
N MET A 1 54.75 7.45 38.61
CA MET A 1 54.12 7.65 37.30
C MET A 1 53.52 6.32 36.85
N LYS A 2 52.23 6.12 37.07
CA LYS A 2 51.45 4.95 36.58
C LYS A 2 50.36 5.48 35.67
N SER A 3 50.49 5.19 34.38
CA SER A 3 49.54 5.55 33.35
C SER A 3 48.28 4.69 33.50
N PHE A 4 47.13 5.32 33.70
CA PHE A 4 45.81 4.70 33.58
C PHE A 4 45.39 4.79 32.10
N TYR A 5 45.30 3.64 31.45
CA TYR A 5 44.59 3.51 30.17
C TYR A 5 43.10 3.31 30.45
N CYS A 6 42.30 4.31 30.13
CA CYS A 6 40.82 4.18 30.07
C CYS A 6 40.45 3.48 28.74
N LEU A 7 39.99 2.26 28.83
CA LEU A 7 39.42 1.51 27.73
C LEU A 7 37.96 1.96 27.58
N ILE A 8 37.66 2.83 26.62
CA ILE A 8 36.27 3.15 26.23
C ILE A 8 35.78 2.03 25.35
N ILE A 9 35.01 1.11 25.91
CA ILE A 9 34.23 0.13 25.15
C ILE A 9 32.99 0.90 24.64
N SER A 10 32.99 1.27 23.38
CA SER A 10 31.85 1.74 22.66
C SER A 10 30.87 0.56 22.49
N LEU A 11 29.87 0.48 23.32
CA LEU A 11 28.73 -0.41 23.14
C LEU A 11 27.84 0.24 22.05
N SER A 12 28.06 -0.11 20.80
CA SER A 12 27.09 0.11 19.74
C SER A 12 25.90 -0.80 20.00
N ILE A 13 24.90 -0.27 20.68
CA ILE A 13 23.57 -0.89 20.73
C ILE A 13 23.00 -0.76 19.32
N HIS A 14 23.14 -1.82 18.53
CA HIS A 14 22.29 -2.03 17.38
C HIS A 14 20.89 -2.26 17.94
N LEU A 15 20.08 -1.23 17.96
CA LEU A 15 18.62 -1.38 17.99
C LEU A 15 18.26 -2.09 16.67
N CYS A 16 18.28 -3.42 16.69
CA CYS A 16 17.51 -4.21 15.76
C CYS A 16 16.04 -3.83 16.01
N GLY A 17 15.49 -2.92 15.22
CA GLY A 17 14.07 -2.77 15.15
C GLY A 17 13.50 -4.11 14.70
N TYR A 18 12.89 -4.85 15.62
CA TYR A 18 12.11 -6.03 15.27
C TYR A 18 11.05 -5.57 14.27
N ALA A 19 11.10 -6.11 13.06
CA ALA A 19 10.07 -5.86 12.08
C ALA A 19 8.77 -6.44 12.66
N ILE A 20 7.89 -5.56 13.11
CA ILE A 20 6.53 -5.94 13.53
C ILE A 20 5.86 -6.54 12.30
N LEU A 21 5.33 -7.77 12.42
CA LEU A 21 4.61 -8.41 11.34
C LEU A 21 3.46 -7.50 10.89
N PRO A 22 3.36 -7.15 9.60
CA PRO A 22 2.31 -6.28 9.13
C PRO A 22 0.96 -6.97 9.29
N THR A 23 0.04 -6.34 10.02
CA THR A 23 -1.28 -6.90 10.32
C THR A 23 -2.40 -6.29 9.50
N GLN A 24 -2.13 -5.23 8.75
CA GLN A 24 -3.11 -4.55 7.90
C GLN A 24 -2.54 -4.35 6.50
N PHE A 25 -3.25 -4.91 5.53
CA PHE A 25 -2.99 -4.74 4.11
C PHE A 25 -4.20 -4.13 3.42
N HIS A 26 -3.97 -3.45 2.30
CA HIS A 26 -5.01 -2.98 1.41
C HIS A 26 -4.82 -3.64 0.05
N PHE A 27 -5.79 -4.45 -0.36
CA PHE A 27 -5.76 -5.19 -1.60
C PHE A 27 -6.64 -4.53 -2.67
N ARG A 28 -6.24 -4.69 -3.93
CA ARG A 28 -7.12 -4.50 -5.08
C ARG A 28 -7.51 -5.88 -5.59
N HIS A 29 -8.78 -6.04 -5.96
CA HIS A 29 -9.30 -7.32 -6.44
C HIS A 29 -9.52 -7.27 -7.95
N TYR A 30 -9.13 -8.35 -8.62
CA TYR A 30 -9.39 -8.56 -10.04
C TYR A 30 -10.01 -9.94 -10.22
N ASN A 31 -11.17 -9.97 -10.85
CA ASN A 31 -11.94 -11.18 -11.10
C ASN A 31 -12.61 -11.12 -12.48
N ILE A 32 -13.55 -12.00 -12.77
CA ILE A 32 -14.28 -12.03 -14.04
C ILE A 32 -15.04 -10.73 -14.34
N GLU A 33 -15.51 -10.02 -13.32
CA GLU A 33 -16.21 -8.73 -13.47
C GLU A 33 -15.25 -7.61 -13.93
N ASN A 34 -13.96 -7.76 -13.63
CA ASN A 34 -12.91 -6.84 -14.06
C ASN A 34 -12.28 -7.25 -15.39
N GLY A 35 -12.71 -8.37 -16.00
CA GLY A 35 -12.26 -8.83 -17.30
C GLY A 35 -11.23 -9.97 -17.30
N VAL A 36 -11.00 -10.63 -16.17
CA VAL A 36 -10.21 -11.87 -16.10
C VAL A 36 -11.04 -13.05 -16.64
N SER A 37 -10.43 -13.98 -17.38
CA SER A 37 -11.14 -15.08 -18.05
C SER A 37 -11.75 -16.13 -17.12
N SER A 38 -11.22 -16.28 -15.92
CA SER A 38 -11.74 -17.16 -14.84
C SER A 38 -11.23 -16.69 -13.49
N ASN A 39 -12.00 -16.99 -12.44
CA ASN A 39 -11.60 -16.75 -11.05
C ASN A 39 -10.57 -17.78 -10.52
N ASN A 40 -10.39 -18.89 -11.20
CA ASN A 40 -9.39 -19.90 -10.87
C ASN A 40 -8.04 -19.53 -11.50
N ILE A 41 -7.14 -19.03 -10.67
CA ILE A 41 -5.81 -18.55 -11.10
C ILE A 41 -4.79 -19.68 -10.88
N SER A 42 -4.20 -20.16 -11.95
CA SER A 42 -3.23 -21.25 -11.94
C SER A 42 -1.78 -20.79 -11.94
N THR A 43 -1.47 -19.67 -12.60
CA THR A 43 -0.11 -19.11 -12.68
C THR A 43 -0.11 -17.61 -12.91
N LEU A 44 0.94 -16.95 -12.40
CA LEU A 44 1.21 -15.52 -12.55
C LEU A 44 2.64 -15.33 -13.02
N PHE A 45 2.86 -14.44 -13.97
CA PHE A 45 4.18 -14.15 -14.53
C PHE A 45 4.27 -12.68 -14.97
N GLN A 46 5.43 -12.03 -14.77
CA GLN A 46 5.71 -10.71 -15.32
C GLN A 46 6.79 -10.82 -16.40
N ASP A 47 6.48 -10.37 -17.62
CA ASP A 47 7.44 -10.38 -18.72
C ASP A 47 8.44 -9.22 -18.66
N GLN A 48 9.44 -9.23 -19.56
CA GLN A 48 10.47 -8.19 -19.60
C GLN A 48 9.94 -6.79 -19.93
N LYS A 49 8.78 -6.67 -20.58
CA LYS A 49 8.13 -5.39 -20.86
C LYS A 49 7.36 -4.84 -19.66
N GLY A 50 7.04 -5.69 -18.68
CA GLY A 50 6.30 -5.35 -17.47
C GLY A 50 4.84 -5.78 -17.49
N TYR A 51 4.34 -6.39 -18.56
CA TYR A 51 3.00 -6.97 -18.58
C TYR A 51 2.88 -8.09 -17.54
N ILE A 52 1.73 -8.16 -16.87
CA ILE A 52 1.40 -9.28 -16.00
C ILE A 52 0.57 -10.29 -16.80
N TRP A 53 1.11 -11.48 -16.90
CA TRP A 53 0.47 -12.62 -17.54
C TRP A 53 -0.18 -13.52 -16.49
N ILE A 54 -1.43 -13.88 -16.74
CA ILE A 54 -2.26 -14.62 -15.80
C ILE A 54 -2.81 -15.84 -16.50
N GLY A 55 -2.36 -17.01 -16.08
CA GLY A 55 -2.92 -18.28 -16.52
C GLY A 55 -4.13 -18.65 -15.67
N THR A 56 -5.17 -19.15 -16.33
CA THR A 56 -6.40 -19.61 -15.68
C THR A 56 -6.84 -20.94 -16.29
N GLU A 57 -7.87 -21.56 -15.74
CA GLU A 57 -8.52 -22.74 -16.36
C GLU A 57 -9.26 -22.43 -17.68
N ASN A 58 -9.47 -21.14 -18.00
CA ASN A 58 -10.21 -20.69 -19.19
C ASN A 58 -9.40 -19.72 -20.06
N GLY A 59 -8.12 -19.99 -20.23
CA GLY A 59 -7.25 -19.25 -21.12
C GLY A 59 -6.18 -18.43 -20.43
N LEU A 60 -5.49 -17.61 -21.24
CA LEU A 60 -4.42 -16.72 -20.85
C LEU A 60 -4.92 -15.29 -20.85
N ASN A 61 -4.50 -14.50 -19.87
CA ASN A 61 -4.78 -13.07 -19.78
C ASN A 61 -3.47 -12.29 -19.73
N ARG A 62 -3.43 -11.14 -20.39
CA ARG A 62 -2.35 -10.16 -20.30
C ARG A 62 -2.90 -8.88 -19.72
N PHE A 63 -2.36 -8.42 -18.61
CA PHE A 63 -2.70 -7.14 -17.97
C PHE A 63 -1.65 -6.09 -18.30
N ASP A 64 -2.07 -4.94 -18.80
CA ASP A 64 -1.20 -3.85 -19.23
C ASP A 64 -1.10 -2.70 -18.18
N GLY A 65 -1.64 -2.90 -17.00
CA GLY A 65 -1.75 -1.89 -15.95
C GLY A 65 -3.13 -1.23 -15.87
N ASN A 66 -3.95 -1.36 -16.92
CA ASN A 66 -5.28 -0.77 -17.01
C ASN A 66 -6.37 -1.78 -17.38
N GLN A 67 -6.11 -2.64 -18.37
CA GLN A 67 -7.10 -3.59 -18.89
C GLN A 67 -6.49 -4.96 -19.18
N PHE A 68 -7.38 -5.96 -19.26
CA PHE A 68 -7.03 -7.34 -19.61
C PHE A 68 -7.26 -7.60 -21.09
N THR A 69 -6.25 -8.20 -21.74
CA THR A 69 -6.38 -8.80 -23.08
C THR A 69 -6.52 -10.31 -22.89
N LEU A 70 -7.57 -10.90 -23.48
CA LEU A 70 -7.92 -12.31 -23.32
C LEU A 70 -7.47 -13.15 -24.53
N TYR A 71 -6.79 -14.25 -24.26
CA TYR A 71 -6.39 -15.25 -25.24
C TYR A 71 -7.06 -16.59 -24.88
N GLN A 72 -8.08 -16.95 -25.62
CA GLN A 72 -8.92 -18.11 -25.34
C GLN A 72 -9.01 -19.03 -26.55
N LYS A 73 -9.22 -20.33 -26.28
CA LYS A 73 -9.60 -21.32 -27.28
C LYS A 73 -10.86 -20.86 -28.03
N ASN A 74 -10.90 -21.10 -29.31
CA ASN A 74 -12.00 -20.71 -30.20
C ASN A 74 -12.07 -19.20 -30.53
N ASN A 75 -11.10 -18.40 -30.14
CA ASN A 75 -10.99 -17.06 -30.69
C ASN A 75 -10.46 -17.16 -32.15
N PRO A 76 -11.19 -16.62 -33.16
CA PRO A 76 -10.77 -16.71 -34.55
C PRO A 76 -9.40 -16.09 -34.84
N LEU A 77 -9.00 -15.08 -34.03
CA LEU A 77 -7.70 -14.41 -34.15
C LEU A 77 -6.53 -15.34 -33.76
N TYR A 78 -6.80 -16.32 -32.89
CA TYR A 78 -5.81 -17.25 -32.33
C TYR A 78 -6.18 -18.71 -32.68
N SER A 79 -6.51 -18.98 -33.92
CA SER A 79 -7.03 -20.28 -34.39
C SER A 79 -6.15 -21.49 -34.05
N ASN A 80 -4.85 -21.27 -33.86
CA ASN A 80 -3.88 -22.33 -33.50
C ASN A 80 -3.77 -22.54 -32.00
N PHE A 81 -4.45 -21.74 -31.16
CA PHE A 81 -4.43 -21.87 -29.72
C PHE A 81 -5.61 -22.76 -29.25
N HIS A 82 -5.32 -24.00 -28.91
CA HIS A 82 -6.34 -25.00 -28.60
C HIS A 82 -6.40 -25.43 -27.13
N ALA A 83 -5.62 -24.76 -26.25
CA ALA A 83 -5.60 -25.01 -24.82
C ALA A 83 -6.72 -24.28 -24.09
N ASN A 84 -7.23 -24.88 -23.00
CA ASN A 84 -8.14 -24.22 -22.09
C ASN A 84 -7.39 -23.74 -20.84
N SER A 85 -6.65 -24.65 -20.19
CA SER A 85 -5.96 -24.35 -18.93
C SER A 85 -4.49 -24.00 -19.18
N ILE A 86 -4.05 -22.90 -18.59
CA ILE A 86 -2.65 -22.43 -18.63
C ILE A 86 -2.06 -22.64 -17.25
N ASN A 87 -1.18 -23.61 -17.10
CA ASN A 87 -0.67 -24.04 -15.79
C ASN A 87 0.66 -23.40 -15.41
N THR A 88 1.45 -22.97 -16.40
CA THR A 88 2.76 -22.34 -16.20
C THR A 88 3.14 -21.46 -17.38
N ILE A 89 3.89 -20.40 -17.10
CA ILE A 89 4.39 -19.43 -18.08
C ILE A 89 5.89 -19.24 -17.84
N CYS A 90 6.70 -19.27 -18.90
CA CYS A 90 8.12 -19.01 -18.84
C CYS A 90 8.53 -18.13 -20.01
N GLU A 91 9.17 -17.00 -19.77
CA GLU A 91 9.80 -16.18 -20.83
C GLU A 91 11.24 -16.61 -21.01
N THR A 92 11.63 -16.88 -22.26
CA THR A 92 13.00 -17.24 -22.61
C THR A 92 13.86 -16.01 -22.83
N THR A 93 15.18 -16.20 -22.88
CA THR A 93 16.16 -15.16 -23.25
C THR A 93 15.88 -14.56 -24.63
N ASP A 94 15.27 -15.33 -25.53
CA ASP A 94 14.85 -14.89 -26.88
C ASP A 94 13.50 -14.16 -26.90
N LYS A 95 12.94 -13.88 -25.69
CA LYS A 95 11.67 -13.17 -25.47
C LYS A 95 10.43 -13.91 -26.02
N GLU A 96 10.50 -15.22 -26.12
CA GLU A 96 9.34 -16.04 -26.39
C GLU A 96 8.67 -16.46 -25.07
N LEU A 97 7.34 -16.44 -25.03
CA LEU A 97 6.60 -16.98 -23.89
C LEU A 97 6.24 -18.44 -24.15
N TRP A 98 6.78 -19.31 -23.32
CA TRP A 98 6.46 -20.74 -23.33
C TRP A 98 5.35 -21.00 -22.34
N LEU A 99 4.25 -21.58 -22.81
CA LEU A 99 3.03 -21.82 -22.08
C LEU A 99 2.86 -23.33 -21.88
N GLY A 100 2.85 -23.76 -20.63
CA GLY A 100 2.50 -25.13 -20.28
C GLY A 100 1.00 -25.24 -20.03
N THR A 101 0.34 -26.16 -20.74
CA THR A 101 -1.12 -26.26 -20.76
C THR A 101 -1.60 -27.68 -20.44
N ASP A 102 -2.93 -27.85 -20.38
CA ASP A 102 -3.60 -29.15 -20.34
C ASP A 102 -3.44 -29.95 -21.64
N ASN A 103 -3.03 -29.30 -22.72
CA ASN A 103 -2.88 -29.90 -24.05
C ASN A 103 -1.46 -29.69 -24.64
N GLY A 104 -0.41 -29.92 -23.82
CA GLY A 104 0.98 -29.76 -24.23
C GLY A 104 1.53 -28.36 -24.07
N VAL A 105 2.53 -28.01 -24.90
CA VAL A 105 3.25 -26.72 -24.82
C VAL A 105 2.91 -25.85 -26.02
N PHE A 106 2.65 -24.58 -25.77
CA PHE A 106 2.51 -23.54 -26.80
C PHE A 106 3.57 -22.46 -26.62
N ILE A 107 4.03 -21.92 -27.74
CA ILE A 107 4.94 -20.78 -27.76
C ILE A 107 4.17 -19.56 -28.27
N TYR A 108 4.12 -18.49 -27.50
CA TYR A 108 3.54 -17.23 -27.91
C TYR A 108 4.64 -16.29 -28.42
N ASN A 109 4.51 -15.86 -29.66
CA ASN A 109 5.39 -14.87 -30.27
C ASN A 109 4.82 -13.46 -30.04
N GLN A 110 5.47 -12.70 -29.15
CA GLN A 110 5.02 -11.35 -28.77
C GLN A 110 5.04 -10.34 -29.93
N VAL A 111 5.92 -10.52 -30.93
CA VAL A 111 6.02 -9.61 -32.07
C VAL A 111 4.88 -9.80 -33.05
N LYS A 112 4.55 -11.06 -33.33
CA LYS A 112 3.50 -11.42 -34.30
C LYS A 112 2.13 -11.57 -33.71
N ASP A 113 2.03 -11.52 -32.35
CA ASP A 113 0.80 -11.82 -31.60
C ASP A 113 0.16 -13.16 -32.02
N THR A 114 0.98 -14.23 -32.06
CA THR A 114 0.55 -15.55 -32.55
C THR A 114 1.01 -16.67 -31.65
N PHE A 115 0.21 -17.74 -31.55
CA PHE A 115 0.55 -18.96 -30.86
C PHE A 115 0.98 -20.06 -31.80
N THR A 116 2.02 -20.82 -31.42
CA THR A 116 2.51 -21.98 -32.16
C THR A 116 2.63 -23.16 -31.21
N PRO A 117 2.01 -24.32 -31.52
CA PRO A 117 2.19 -25.52 -30.70
C PRO A 117 3.64 -26.03 -30.83
N PHE A 118 4.23 -26.39 -29.70
CA PHE A 118 5.57 -27.01 -29.66
C PHE A 118 5.46 -28.50 -29.99
N VAL A 119 5.80 -28.85 -31.24
CA VAL A 119 5.70 -30.22 -31.74
C VAL A 119 7.10 -30.77 -31.99
N LYS A 120 7.68 -31.38 -30.98
CA LYS A 120 8.97 -32.06 -31.03
C LYS A 120 8.85 -33.49 -30.52
N GLN A 121 9.71 -34.36 -31.00
CA GLN A 121 9.79 -35.76 -30.56
C GLN A 121 11.20 -36.07 -30.09
N THR A 122 11.29 -37.00 -29.14
CA THR A 122 12.56 -37.58 -28.70
C THR A 122 13.14 -38.49 -29.80
N SER A 123 14.37 -38.98 -29.64
CA SER A 123 14.97 -39.97 -30.50
C SER A 123 14.11 -41.24 -30.68
N ASP A 124 13.37 -41.59 -29.65
CA ASP A 124 12.49 -42.75 -29.59
C ASP A 124 11.06 -42.43 -30.06
N LYS A 125 10.87 -41.30 -30.73
CA LYS A 125 9.57 -40.79 -31.23
C LYS A 125 8.51 -40.50 -30.18
N THR A 126 8.91 -40.26 -28.94
CA THR A 126 7.98 -39.84 -27.88
C THR A 126 7.67 -38.37 -28.02
N SER A 127 6.39 -38.03 -28.00
CA SER A 127 5.88 -36.64 -27.97
C SER A 127 5.39 -36.28 -26.59
N ILE A 128 5.42 -34.98 -26.29
CA ILE A 128 4.81 -34.44 -25.05
C ILE A 128 3.30 -34.41 -25.24
N THR A 129 2.57 -35.25 -24.53
CA THR A 129 1.10 -35.37 -24.62
C THR A 129 0.42 -35.23 -23.27
N SER A 130 1.19 -35.22 -22.17
CA SER A 130 0.65 -35.09 -20.82
C SER A 130 0.45 -33.62 -20.47
N TRP A 131 -0.40 -33.38 -19.50
CA TRP A 131 -0.57 -32.10 -18.85
C TRP A 131 0.78 -31.55 -18.34
N ILE A 132 1.10 -30.30 -18.69
CA ILE A 132 2.32 -29.62 -18.30
C ILE A 132 2.11 -28.96 -16.93
N THR A 133 3.00 -29.26 -16.00
CA THR A 133 2.92 -28.72 -14.63
C THR A 133 3.85 -27.54 -14.42
N HIS A 134 5.05 -27.56 -15.01
CA HIS A 134 6.02 -26.46 -14.88
C HIS A 134 6.98 -26.39 -16.07
N ILE A 135 7.38 -25.18 -16.45
CA ILE A 135 8.42 -24.91 -17.47
C ILE A 135 9.39 -23.89 -16.90
N ILE A 136 10.69 -24.15 -17.09
CA ILE A 136 11.75 -23.17 -16.80
C ILE A 136 12.79 -23.18 -17.91
N GLN A 137 13.52 -22.06 -18.07
CA GLN A 137 14.77 -22.01 -18.82
C GLN A 137 15.95 -22.10 -17.84
N ASP A 138 16.92 -22.97 -18.10
CA ASP A 138 18.13 -23.05 -17.28
C ASP A 138 19.17 -21.97 -17.70
N LYS A 139 20.23 -21.82 -16.91
CA LYS A 139 21.30 -20.84 -17.15
C LYS A 139 22.09 -21.10 -18.45
N ALA A 140 21.97 -22.28 -19.03
CA ALA A 140 22.56 -22.63 -20.32
C ALA A 140 21.62 -22.35 -21.51
N GLY A 141 20.40 -21.86 -21.24
CA GLY A 141 19.39 -21.56 -22.26
C GLY A 141 18.51 -22.75 -22.66
N ASN A 142 18.65 -23.92 -22.03
CA ASN A 142 17.81 -25.07 -22.32
C ASN A 142 16.45 -24.93 -21.61
N ILE A 143 15.42 -25.54 -22.20
CA ILE A 143 14.07 -25.53 -21.67
C ILE A 143 13.75 -26.85 -20.98
N TRP A 144 13.43 -26.81 -19.70
CA TRP A 144 12.97 -27.93 -18.93
C TRP A 144 11.46 -27.92 -18.81
N ILE A 145 10.81 -29.04 -19.13
CA ILE A 145 9.37 -29.18 -19.20
C ILE A 145 8.93 -30.33 -18.29
N ALA A 146 8.28 -30.00 -17.18
CA ALA A 146 7.72 -30.98 -16.25
C ALA A 146 6.31 -31.37 -16.66
N THR A 147 5.98 -32.63 -16.46
CA THR A 147 4.68 -33.20 -16.80
C THR A 147 4.04 -33.97 -15.65
N HIS A 148 2.73 -34.14 -15.71
CA HIS A 148 1.97 -34.88 -14.71
C HIS A 148 2.18 -36.40 -14.76
N LYS A 149 2.55 -37.00 -15.92
CA LYS A 149 2.69 -38.46 -16.06
C LYS A 149 3.80 -38.96 -17.00
N GLN A 150 4.55 -38.05 -17.62
CA GLN A 150 5.62 -38.41 -18.56
C GLN A 150 7.00 -38.03 -18.03
N GLY A 151 7.15 -37.72 -16.73
CA GLY A 151 8.41 -37.26 -16.15
C GLY A 151 8.77 -35.85 -16.60
N ILE A 152 10.02 -35.64 -16.96
CA ILE A 152 10.54 -34.34 -17.36
C ILE A 152 11.22 -34.43 -18.73
N PHE A 153 11.05 -33.40 -19.54
CA PHE A 153 11.72 -33.25 -20.83
C PHE A 153 12.71 -32.09 -20.77
N LEU A 154 13.82 -32.27 -21.46
CA LEU A 154 14.82 -31.25 -21.73
C LEU A 154 14.84 -30.96 -23.23
N PHE A 155 14.53 -29.74 -23.59
CA PHE A 155 14.74 -29.23 -24.94
C PHE A 155 16.03 -28.40 -25.00
N ASN A 156 17.03 -28.93 -25.68
CA ASN A 156 18.29 -28.23 -25.94
C ASN A 156 18.11 -27.31 -27.12
N THR A 157 18.11 -26.00 -26.88
CA THR A 157 17.83 -24.98 -27.91
C THR A 157 18.95 -24.87 -28.98
N GLN A 158 20.18 -25.19 -28.60
CA GLN A 158 21.32 -25.13 -29.55
C GLN A 158 21.35 -26.30 -30.52
N THR A 159 21.03 -27.51 -30.05
CA THR A 159 21.04 -28.73 -30.86
C THR A 159 19.68 -29.11 -31.41
N ASP A 160 18.63 -28.37 -31.07
CA ASP A 160 17.24 -28.61 -31.43
C ASP A 160 16.73 -30.03 -31.03
N LYS A 161 17.27 -30.59 -29.95
CA LYS A 161 17.00 -31.96 -29.52
C LYS A 161 16.14 -31.99 -28.26
N LEU A 162 15.10 -32.84 -28.27
CA LEU A 162 14.28 -33.15 -27.11
C LEU A 162 14.74 -34.47 -26.48
N THR A 163 14.93 -34.47 -25.15
CA THR A 163 15.32 -35.65 -24.38
C THR A 163 14.32 -35.84 -23.21
N GLN A 164 13.85 -37.05 -22.98
CA GLN A 164 12.98 -37.38 -21.82
C GLN A 164 13.81 -38.03 -20.72
N PHE A 165 13.46 -37.73 -19.46
CA PHE A 165 13.99 -38.36 -18.28
C PHE A 165 12.85 -38.97 -17.47
N GLU A 166 13.02 -40.20 -17.05
CA GLU A 166 12.15 -40.86 -16.08
C GLU A 166 12.53 -40.44 -14.66
N ILE A 167 11.53 -40.41 -13.79
CA ILE A 167 11.72 -40.05 -12.38
C ILE A 167 11.73 -41.35 -11.53
N PRO A 168 12.77 -41.57 -10.70
CA PRO A 168 12.86 -42.73 -9.88
C PRO A 168 11.67 -42.87 -8.90
N GLN A 169 11.18 -44.08 -8.73
CA GLN A 169 10.17 -44.46 -7.69
C GLN A 169 8.88 -43.60 -7.67
N ASN A 170 8.54 -43.00 -8.81
CA ASN A 170 7.34 -42.15 -8.93
C ASN A 170 6.65 -42.48 -10.25
N ASP A 171 5.34 -42.30 -10.32
CA ASP A 171 4.50 -42.46 -11.52
C ASP A 171 4.83 -41.38 -12.62
N ASN A 172 6.09 -40.94 -12.68
CA ASN A 172 6.57 -39.88 -13.54
C ASN A 172 5.83 -38.54 -13.37
N ILE A 173 5.40 -38.25 -12.13
CA ILE A 173 4.74 -36.98 -11.79
C ILE A 173 5.77 -35.98 -11.27
N VAL A 174 5.89 -34.85 -11.96
CA VAL A 174 6.72 -33.71 -11.52
C VAL A 174 5.79 -32.52 -11.31
N ILE A 175 5.88 -31.86 -10.14
CA ILE A 175 5.03 -30.71 -9.79
C ILE A 175 5.76 -29.40 -10.07
N ARG A 176 7.03 -29.29 -9.60
CA ARG A 176 7.84 -28.07 -9.77
C ARG A 176 9.26 -28.43 -10.17
N ILE A 177 9.90 -27.48 -10.87
CA ILE A 177 11.32 -27.51 -11.22
C ILE A 177 11.94 -26.28 -10.58
N LEU A 178 13.11 -26.44 -9.97
CA LEU A 178 13.97 -25.34 -9.51
C LEU A 178 15.35 -25.47 -10.16
N ASN A 179 15.85 -24.42 -10.79
CA ASN A 179 17.26 -24.29 -11.18
C ASN A 179 17.93 -23.37 -10.17
N ASP A 180 18.74 -23.94 -9.26
CA ASP A 180 19.39 -23.20 -8.20
C ASP A 180 20.54 -22.29 -8.73
N GLU A 181 21.07 -21.43 -7.87
CA GLU A 181 22.17 -20.51 -8.23
C GLU A 181 23.44 -21.24 -8.66
N GLN A 182 23.62 -22.47 -8.22
CA GLN A 182 24.73 -23.35 -8.61
C GLN A 182 24.43 -24.14 -9.90
N ASN A 183 23.33 -23.83 -10.57
CA ASN A 183 22.85 -24.50 -11.78
C ASN A 183 22.53 -25.99 -11.57
N ASN A 184 22.08 -26.41 -10.39
CA ASN A 184 21.52 -27.73 -10.20
C ASN A 184 20.04 -27.71 -10.52
N ILE A 185 19.52 -28.79 -11.08
CA ILE A 185 18.09 -28.97 -11.36
C ILE A 185 17.49 -29.84 -10.27
N TRP A 186 16.51 -29.28 -9.58
CA TRP A 186 15.73 -29.94 -8.55
C TRP A 186 14.29 -30.14 -9.04
N LEU A 187 13.71 -31.27 -8.68
CA LEU A 187 12.34 -31.61 -8.99
C LEU A 187 11.57 -31.91 -7.72
N SER A 188 10.37 -31.39 -7.63
CA SER A 188 9.42 -31.76 -6.59
C SER A 188 8.28 -32.62 -7.15
N GLY A 189 7.76 -33.50 -6.32
CA GLY A 189 6.65 -34.38 -6.70
C GLY A 189 6.08 -35.13 -5.50
N PRO A 190 5.12 -36.02 -5.73
CA PRO A 190 4.58 -36.85 -4.69
C PRO A 190 5.67 -37.72 -4.05
N TYR A 191 5.81 -37.61 -2.74
CA TYR A 191 6.69 -38.44 -1.89
C TYR A 191 8.20 -38.36 -2.16
N GLN A 192 8.68 -37.40 -2.97
CA GLN A 192 10.12 -37.27 -3.19
C GLN A 192 10.58 -35.90 -3.68
N LEU A 193 11.81 -35.58 -3.30
CA LEU A 193 12.62 -34.54 -3.90
C LEU A 193 13.70 -35.21 -4.75
N CYS A 194 13.87 -34.80 -5.99
CA CYS A 194 14.92 -35.33 -6.86
C CYS A 194 15.90 -34.24 -7.26
N LYS A 195 17.15 -34.65 -7.50
CA LYS A 195 18.20 -33.79 -8.03
C LYS A 195 18.85 -34.44 -9.26
N LEU A 196 19.16 -33.62 -10.27
CA LEU A 196 19.89 -34.09 -11.44
C LEU A 196 21.34 -34.43 -11.08
N ASN A 197 21.74 -35.68 -11.27
CA ASN A 197 23.13 -36.09 -11.25
C ASN A 197 23.78 -35.78 -12.60
N LYS A 198 24.68 -34.79 -12.62
CA LYS A 198 25.34 -34.31 -13.85
C LYS A 198 26.35 -35.29 -14.43
N VAL A 199 26.81 -36.27 -13.65
CA VAL A 199 27.82 -37.24 -14.12
C VAL A 199 27.22 -38.32 -15.01
N ASN A 200 26.11 -38.92 -14.54
CA ASN A 200 25.39 -39.97 -15.27
C ASN A 200 24.17 -39.46 -16.06
N ASN A 201 23.86 -38.17 -15.92
CA ASN A 201 22.73 -37.50 -16.57
C ASN A 201 21.40 -38.17 -16.27
N THR A 202 21.15 -38.53 -15.00
CA THR A 202 19.92 -39.10 -14.50
C THR A 202 19.41 -38.36 -13.29
N PHE A 203 18.10 -38.38 -13.04
CA PHE A 203 17.56 -37.86 -11.78
C PHE A 203 17.66 -38.94 -10.68
N GLU A 204 18.12 -38.50 -9.52
CA GLU A 204 18.26 -39.34 -8.33
C GLU A 204 17.39 -38.78 -7.20
N THR A 205 16.80 -39.66 -6.42
CA THR A 205 16.08 -39.25 -5.19
C THR A 205 17.06 -38.62 -4.21
N TYR A 206 16.76 -37.42 -3.81
CA TYR A 206 17.58 -36.68 -2.84
C TYR A 206 17.15 -37.05 -1.42
N THR A 207 18.03 -37.79 -0.72
CA THR A 207 17.78 -38.24 0.65
C THR A 207 18.04 -37.11 1.63
N ILE A 208 17.01 -36.74 2.40
CA ILE A 208 17.10 -35.76 3.48
C ILE A 208 17.47 -36.53 4.77
N GLU A 209 18.47 -36.04 5.50
CA GLU A 209 18.94 -36.70 6.72
C GLU A 209 17.85 -36.72 7.80
N GLY A 210 17.59 -37.88 8.37
CA GLY A 210 16.57 -38.09 9.40
C GLY A 210 15.14 -38.29 8.89
N GLU A 211 14.89 -38.18 7.56
CA GLU A 211 13.58 -38.45 6.97
C GLU A 211 13.54 -39.83 6.31
N THR A 212 12.68 -40.69 6.82
CA THR A 212 12.48 -42.06 6.30
C THR A 212 11.24 -42.16 5.39
N GLU A 213 10.29 -41.27 5.55
CA GLU A 213 9.09 -41.14 4.72
C GLU A 213 9.27 -40.11 3.63
N GLY A 214 8.73 -40.33 2.48
CA GLY A 214 8.74 -39.38 1.38
C GLY A 214 8.06 -38.06 1.74
N VAL A 215 8.47 -36.99 1.08
CA VAL A 215 7.90 -35.65 1.25
C VAL A 215 7.10 -35.27 0.01
N TYR A 216 5.79 -35.07 0.18
CA TYR A 216 4.95 -34.51 -0.87
C TYR A 216 5.22 -33.01 -0.96
N SER A 217 6.07 -32.57 -1.91
CA SER A 217 6.47 -31.18 -2.07
C SER A 217 5.73 -30.50 -3.20
N MET A 218 5.12 -29.35 -2.89
CA MET A 218 4.30 -28.56 -3.81
C MET A 218 5.02 -27.31 -4.32
N ALA A 219 5.85 -26.71 -3.48
CA ALA A 219 6.58 -25.49 -3.79
C ALA A 219 8.07 -25.66 -3.51
N LEU A 220 8.91 -25.06 -4.35
CA LEU A 220 10.37 -24.96 -4.19
C LEU A 220 10.81 -23.52 -4.42
N TRP A 221 11.66 -23.02 -3.55
CA TRP A 221 12.29 -21.71 -3.71
C TRP A 221 13.67 -21.70 -3.05
N GLU A 222 14.67 -21.05 -3.67
CA GLU A 222 16.02 -20.88 -3.13
C GLU A 222 16.16 -19.45 -2.58
N ASP A 223 16.68 -19.35 -1.35
CA ASP A 223 16.98 -18.06 -0.72
C ASP A 223 18.38 -17.54 -1.10
N ASN A 224 18.67 -16.28 -0.77
CA ASN A 224 19.95 -15.62 -1.05
C ASN A 224 21.15 -16.28 -0.32
N SER A 225 20.90 -17.16 0.64
CA SER A 225 21.92 -17.94 1.36
C SER A 225 22.07 -19.35 0.80
N HIS A 226 21.43 -19.65 -0.33
CA HIS A 226 21.41 -20.93 -1.05
C HIS A 226 20.75 -22.08 -0.31
N TYR A 227 19.89 -21.79 0.69
CA TYR A 227 19.00 -22.80 1.26
C TYR A 227 17.81 -22.99 0.34
N ILE A 228 17.31 -24.23 0.26
CA ILE A 228 16.11 -24.55 -0.49
C ILE A 228 14.92 -24.64 0.46
N TRP A 229 13.95 -23.78 0.23
CA TRP A 229 12.68 -23.82 0.94
C TRP A 229 11.70 -24.72 0.21
N ILE A 230 11.03 -25.59 0.97
CA ILE A 230 10.15 -26.62 0.45
C ILE A 230 8.78 -26.46 1.12
N GLY A 231 7.77 -26.11 0.33
CA GLY A 231 6.39 -26.13 0.77
C GLY A 231 5.83 -27.53 0.61
N THR A 232 5.34 -28.12 1.72
CA THR A 232 4.85 -29.49 1.71
C THR A 232 3.33 -29.56 1.71
N TRP A 233 2.78 -30.72 1.42
CA TRP A 233 1.35 -30.99 1.46
C TRP A 233 0.81 -31.06 2.90
N ASP A 234 1.52 -31.69 3.81
CA ASP A 234 1.03 -32.02 5.15
C ASP A 234 2.07 -31.88 6.28
N LYS A 235 3.31 -31.47 5.96
CA LYS A 235 4.41 -31.40 6.92
C LYS A 235 4.95 -29.98 7.15
N GLY A 236 4.19 -28.94 6.74
CA GLY A 236 4.54 -27.54 6.90
C GLY A 236 5.61 -27.04 5.93
N LEU A 237 6.41 -26.07 6.37
CA LEU A 237 7.46 -25.42 5.62
C LEU A 237 8.82 -25.95 6.06
N TRP A 238 9.65 -26.37 5.10
CA TRP A 238 10.99 -26.90 5.36
C TRP A 238 12.07 -26.00 4.74
N LYS A 239 13.17 -25.85 5.44
CA LYS A 239 14.39 -25.20 4.97
C LYS A 239 15.52 -26.23 4.90
N LEU A 240 15.94 -26.58 3.71
CA LEU A 240 16.97 -27.57 3.42
C LEU A 240 18.31 -26.91 3.17
N ASP A 241 19.36 -27.38 3.85
CA ASP A 241 20.75 -27.12 3.48
C ASP A 241 21.20 -28.17 2.44
N PRO A 242 21.44 -27.77 1.17
CA PRO A 242 21.86 -28.73 0.14
C PRO A 242 23.22 -29.35 0.34
N GLN A 243 24.09 -28.78 1.19
CA GLN A 243 25.46 -29.27 1.45
C GLN A 243 25.48 -30.31 2.56
N THR A 244 24.82 -29.98 3.69
CA THR A 244 24.79 -30.88 4.87
C THR A 244 23.62 -31.88 4.80
N LYS A 245 22.66 -31.69 3.94
CA LYS A 245 21.40 -32.46 3.81
C LYS A 245 20.48 -32.37 5.03
N GLN A 246 20.76 -31.41 5.93
CA GLN A 246 19.92 -31.17 7.10
C GLN A 246 18.72 -30.30 6.75
N VAL A 247 17.63 -30.50 7.48
CA VAL A 247 16.40 -29.76 7.30
C VAL A 247 15.97 -29.13 8.62
N GLU A 248 15.63 -27.85 8.56
CA GLU A 248 14.87 -27.17 9.61
C GLU A 248 13.38 -27.13 9.22
N LYS A 249 12.52 -27.45 10.18
CA LYS A 249 11.07 -27.50 9.96
C LYS A 249 10.36 -26.36 10.67
N TYR A 250 9.45 -25.72 9.95
CA TYR A 250 8.67 -24.59 10.41
C TYR A 250 7.19 -24.82 10.10
N LEU A 251 6.31 -24.11 10.80
CA LEU A 251 4.87 -24.17 10.55
C LEU A 251 4.33 -25.62 10.55
N THR A 252 4.78 -26.45 11.52
CA THR A 252 4.41 -27.86 11.61
C THR A 252 3.12 -28.12 12.36
N GLU A 253 2.61 -27.12 13.09
CA GLU A 253 1.40 -27.21 13.91
C GLU A 253 0.56 -25.93 13.75
N GLY A 254 -0.78 -26.08 13.80
CA GLY A 254 -1.71 -24.94 13.73
C GLY A 254 -2.43 -24.80 12.38
N LYS A 255 -3.12 -23.66 12.21
CA LYS A 255 -3.77 -23.31 10.94
C LYS A 255 -2.77 -22.66 9.98
N GLY A 256 -2.97 -22.80 8.67
CA GLY A 256 -2.12 -22.18 7.64
C GLY A 256 -0.92 -23.00 7.22
N ILE A 257 -0.87 -24.28 7.60
CA ILE A 257 0.26 -25.17 7.36
C ILE A 257 -0.03 -26.30 6.36
N LEU A 258 -1.31 -26.52 6.05
CA LEU A 258 -1.70 -27.58 5.13
C LEU A 258 -1.64 -27.08 3.70
N HIS A 259 -1.10 -27.91 2.81
CA HIS A 259 -1.08 -27.69 1.36
C HIS A 259 -0.40 -26.36 0.96
N ILE A 260 0.90 -26.23 1.26
CA ILE A 260 1.67 -25.03 0.87
C ILE A 260 1.94 -25.04 -0.63
N HIS A 261 1.26 -24.17 -1.38
CA HIS A 261 1.31 -24.11 -2.84
C HIS A 261 2.36 -23.14 -3.37
N SER A 262 2.70 -22.09 -2.61
CA SER A 262 3.66 -21.08 -3.04
C SER A 262 4.42 -20.46 -1.87
N ILE A 263 5.66 -20.05 -2.17
CA ILE A 263 6.58 -19.37 -1.25
C ILE A 263 7.10 -18.14 -1.99
N LEU A 264 7.04 -16.96 -1.35
CA LEU A 264 7.48 -15.71 -1.94
C LEU A 264 8.26 -14.88 -0.91
N GLU A 265 9.45 -14.40 -1.28
CA GLU A 265 10.16 -13.40 -0.47
C GLU A 265 9.52 -12.03 -0.64
N TYR A 266 8.79 -11.58 0.39
CA TYR A 266 8.23 -10.23 0.42
C TYR A 266 9.30 -9.19 0.74
N SER A 267 10.13 -9.46 1.74
CA SER A 267 11.31 -8.68 2.10
C SER A 267 12.40 -9.63 2.61
N PRO A 268 13.66 -9.18 2.80
CA PRO A 268 14.74 -10.04 3.34
C PRO A 268 14.41 -10.72 4.67
N GLU A 269 13.45 -10.17 5.42
CA GLU A 269 13.04 -10.67 6.73
C GLU A 269 11.67 -11.36 6.73
N LEU A 270 10.92 -11.31 5.63
CA LEU A 270 9.54 -11.80 5.58
C LEU A 270 9.27 -12.67 4.35
N LEU A 271 8.77 -13.86 4.59
CA LEU A 271 8.23 -14.76 3.59
C LEU A 271 6.71 -14.75 3.60
N PHE A 272 6.11 -14.70 2.43
CA PHE A 272 4.70 -14.95 2.21
C PHE A 272 4.53 -16.41 1.80
N ILE A 273 3.69 -17.14 2.52
CA ILE A 273 3.41 -18.56 2.31
C ILE A 273 1.94 -18.70 1.94
N GLY A 274 1.68 -19.13 0.70
CA GLY A 274 0.33 -19.36 0.21
C GLY A 274 -0.10 -20.80 0.44
N SER A 275 -1.27 -21.01 1.03
CA SER A 275 -1.82 -22.31 1.38
C SER A 275 -3.34 -22.39 1.19
N ASP A 276 -3.94 -23.55 1.48
CA ASP A 276 -5.41 -23.71 1.50
C ASP A 276 -6.08 -23.00 2.68
N ASP A 277 -5.32 -22.59 3.68
CA ASP A 277 -5.83 -21.88 4.86
C ASP A 277 -5.66 -20.37 4.78
N GLY A 278 -4.93 -19.87 3.79
CA GLY A 278 -4.70 -18.43 3.58
C GLY A 278 -3.25 -18.04 3.33
N LEU A 279 -2.98 -16.77 3.56
CA LEU A 279 -1.65 -16.17 3.47
C LEU A 279 -0.99 -16.19 4.85
N THR A 280 0.06 -16.99 5.01
CA THR A 280 0.89 -16.91 6.22
C THR A 280 2.08 -15.99 5.97
N ILE A 281 2.25 -14.99 6.82
CA ILE A 281 3.41 -14.10 6.86
C ILE A 281 4.37 -14.70 7.89
N PHE A 282 5.56 -15.07 7.45
CA PHE A 282 6.54 -15.76 8.27
C PHE A 282 7.86 -15.01 8.31
N ASN A 283 8.39 -14.78 9.51
CA ASN A 283 9.73 -14.23 9.71
C ASN A 283 10.70 -15.39 10.01
N PRO A 284 11.61 -15.76 9.09
CA PRO A 284 12.53 -16.87 9.29
C PRO A 284 13.61 -16.62 10.37
N VAL A 285 13.84 -15.37 10.75
CA VAL A 285 14.83 -14.99 11.78
C VAL A 285 14.24 -15.10 13.18
N THR A 286 13.08 -14.47 13.41
CA THR A 286 12.39 -14.51 14.72
C THR A 286 11.56 -15.78 14.91
N LYS A 287 11.27 -16.51 13.82
CA LYS A 287 10.38 -17.69 13.74
C LYS A 287 8.92 -17.37 14.07
N GLU A 288 8.56 -16.11 14.08
CA GLU A 288 7.19 -15.66 14.27
C GLU A 288 6.39 -15.81 12.97
N SER A 289 5.13 -16.14 13.10
CA SER A 289 4.21 -16.26 11.97
C SER A 289 2.86 -15.64 12.29
N PHE A 290 2.23 -15.09 11.27
CA PHE A 290 0.89 -14.53 11.33
C PHE A 290 0.07 -15.05 10.15
N LEU A 291 -1.06 -15.70 10.44
CA LEU A 291 -2.01 -16.11 9.40
C LEU A 291 -2.97 -14.96 9.11
N TYR A 292 -2.90 -14.43 7.91
CA TYR A 292 -3.85 -13.44 7.42
C TYR A 292 -5.13 -14.17 6.96
N ASN A 293 -6.17 -14.07 7.75
CA ASN A 293 -7.42 -14.82 7.61
C ASN A 293 -8.67 -13.93 7.42
N ASN A 294 -8.47 -12.68 7.01
CA ASN A 294 -9.55 -11.78 6.66
C ASN A 294 -9.89 -11.96 5.18
N TYR A 295 -11.08 -12.50 4.88
CA TYR A 295 -11.54 -12.82 3.52
C TYR A 295 -12.81 -12.07 3.17
N GLY A 296 -13.00 -11.74 1.89
CA GLY A 296 -14.19 -11.10 1.36
C GLY A 296 -13.88 -10.02 0.33
N ASP A 297 -14.89 -9.21 0.01
CA ASP A 297 -14.81 -8.20 -1.05
C ASP A 297 -14.28 -6.84 -0.58
N SER A 298 -13.90 -6.73 0.69
CA SER A 298 -13.36 -5.48 1.22
C SER A 298 -11.89 -5.28 0.80
N GLU A 299 -11.48 -4.03 0.59
CA GLU A 299 -10.09 -3.67 0.30
C GLU A 299 -9.10 -4.12 1.40
N LYS A 300 -9.58 -4.47 2.60
CA LYS A 300 -8.79 -4.97 3.74
C LYS A 300 -8.81 -6.48 3.87
N SER A 301 -9.33 -7.19 2.89
CA SER A 301 -9.44 -8.65 2.90
C SER A 301 -8.78 -9.26 1.68
N LEU A 302 -8.38 -10.52 1.79
CA LEU A 302 -8.08 -11.35 0.62
C LEU A 302 -9.39 -11.76 -0.04
N SER A 303 -9.39 -11.92 -1.36
CA SER A 303 -10.57 -12.39 -2.10
C SER A 303 -10.98 -13.81 -1.72
N ASP A 304 -10.01 -14.65 -1.33
CA ASP A 304 -10.24 -16.05 -0.95
C ASP A 304 -9.12 -16.56 -0.03
N LYS A 305 -9.37 -17.65 0.67
CA LYS A 305 -8.38 -18.34 1.51
C LYS A 305 -7.46 -19.30 0.74
N PHE A 306 -7.90 -19.84 -0.39
CA PHE A 306 -7.13 -20.82 -1.18
C PHE A 306 -6.11 -20.08 -2.05
N ILE A 307 -4.88 -19.89 -1.53
CA ILE A 307 -3.80 -19.16 -2.20
C ILE A 307 -2.93 -20.12 -3.00
N TYR A 308 -2.87 -19.91 -4.34
CA TYR A 308 -2.11 -20.75 -5.24
C TYR A 308 -0.86 -20.03 -5.76
N PRO A 309 -0.87 -19.32 -6.90
CA PRO A 309 0.33 -18.61 -7.35
C PRO A 309 0.48 -17.29 -6.62
N MET A 310 1.71 -16.93 -6.31
CA MET A 310 2.08 -15.58 -5.90
C MET A 310 3.21 -15.05 -6.80
N LEU A 311 3.17 -13.76 -7.10
CA LEU A 311 4.17 -13.07 -7.90
C LEU A 311 4.47 -11.71 -7.26
N LYS A 312 5.73 -11.41 -7.03
CA LYS A 312 6.19 -10.05 -6.70
C LYS A 312 6.61 -9.37 -8.00
N ASP A 313 5.94 -8.28 -8.34
CA ASP A 313 6.27 -7.51 -9.52
C ASP A 313 7.53 -6.64 -9.32
N ARG A 314 8.04 -6.03 -10.39
CA ARG A 314 9.27 -5.23 -10.36
C ARG A 314 9.16 -3.96 -9.53
N GLU A 315 7.94 -3.48 -9.28
CA GLU A 315 7.68 -2.31 -8.44
C GLU A 315 7.58 -2.69 -6.96
N GLY A 316 7.55 -4.01 -6.65
CA GLY A 316 7.46 -4.56 -5.31
C GLY A 316 6.03 -4.87 -4.86
N GLY A 317 5.03 -4.71 -5.75
CA GLY A 317 3.67 -5.17 -5.52
C GLY A 317 3.57 -6.69 -5.54
N VAL A 318 2.62 -7.26 -4.81
CA VAL A 318 2.41 -8.71 -4.75
C VAL A 318 1.06 -9.08 -5.33
N TRP A 319 1.09 -9.90 -6.37
CA TRP A 319 -0.07 -10.52 -7.00
C TRP A 319 -0.32 -11.87 -6.34
N ILE A 320 -1.50 -12.07 -5.80
CA ILE A 320 -1.92 -13.27 -5.07
C ILE A 320 -3.09 -13.89 -5.82
N GLY A 321 -2.85 -14.98 -6.53
CA GLY A 321 -3.87 -15.72 -7.24
C GLY A 321 -4.57 -16.72 -6.33
N THR A 322 -5.90 -16.78 -6.45
CA THR A 322 -6.74 -17.65 -5.65
C THR A 322 -7.46 -18.70 -6.51
N TYR A 323 -8.01 -19.71 -5.87
CA TYR A 323 -8.70 -20.79 -6.57
C TYR A 323 -10.12 -20.43 -7.01
N TYR A 324 -10.87 -19.62 -6.21
CA TYR A 324 -12.28 -19.33 -6.49
C TYR A 324 -12.61 -17.89 -6.79
N ASN A 325 -11.81 -16.91 -6.32
CA ASN A 325 -12.20 -15.49 -6.32
C ASN A 325 -11.20 -14.56 -7.01
N GLY A 326 -10.42 -15.07 -7.98
CA GLY A 326 -9.53 -14.25 -8.80
C GLY A 326 -8.25 -13.86 -8.09
N ILE A 327 -7.88 -12.59 -8.16
CA ILE A 327 -6.58 -12.07 -7.74
C ILE A 327 -6.77 -11.00 -6.67
N SER A 328 -5.97 -11.09 -5.62
CA SER A 328 -5.75 -9.99 -4.66
C SER A 328 -4.38 -9.37 -4.94
N TYR A 329 -4.34 -8.12 -5.35
CA TYR A 329 -3.10 -7.38 -5.57
C TYR A 329 -2.79 -6.50 -4.37
N LEU A 330 -1.64 -6.73 -3.76
CA LEU A 330 -1.08 -5.91 -2.69
C LEU A 330 -0.13 -4.87 -3.31
N PRO A 331 -0.48 -3.58 -3.32
CA PRO A 331 0.39 -2.55 -3.88
C PRO A 331 1.74 -2.46 -3.16
N PRO A 332 2.82 -2.02 -3.83
CA PRO A 332 4.09 -1.76 -3.19
C PRO A 332 3.91 -0.68 -2.11
N TYR A 333 4.66 -0.81 -1.03
CA TYR A 333 4.62 0.15 0.09
C TYR A 333 3.27 0.22 0.84
N CYS A 334 2.39 -0.77 0.67
CA CYS A 334 1.20 -0.92 1.49
C CYS A 334 1.59 -1.03 2.98
N GLY A 335 0.83 -0.34 3.86
CA GLY A 335 1.12 -0.33 5.30
C GLY A 335 2.03 0.81 5.78
N GLN A 336 2.38 1.77 4.92
CA GLN A 336 3.09 2.99 5.33
C GLN A 336 2.19 4.00 6.07
N PHE A 337 0.88 3.89 5.86
CA PHE A 337 -0.15 4.67 6.54
C PHE A 337 -0.95 3.74 7.44
N ASN A 338 -0.96 4.01 8.75
CA ASN A 338 -1.88 3.32 9.65
C ASN A 338 -3.26 3.93 9.48
N GLY A 339 -4.26 3.11 9.19
CA GLY A 339 -5.63 3.56 8.96
C GLY A 339 -6.58 3.15 10.07
N TYR A 340 -7.36 4.10 10.57
CA TYR A 340 -8.38 3.89 11.60
C TYR A 340 -9.74 4.35 11.06
N SER A 341 -10.69 3.43 10.95
CA SER A 341 -12.06 3.70 10.52
C SER A 341 -13.05 3.07 11.49
N GLU A 342 -14.31 3.45 11.38
CA GLU A 342 -15.40 2.85 12.14
C GLU A 342 -15.34 1.31 12.05
N SER A 343 -15.36 0.65 13.20
CA SER A 343 -15.44 -0.81 13.31
C SER A 343 -16.07 -1.18 14.65
N SER A 344 -16.95 -2.16 14.65
CA SER A 344 -17.51 -2.74 15.88
C SER A 344 -16.45 -3.39 16.78
N ASP A 345 -15.31 -3.75 16.19
CA ASP A 345 -14.24 -4.49 16.87
C ASP A 345 -13.24 -3.54 17.57
N ILE A 346 -13.32 -2.22 17.30
CA ILE A 346 -12.47 -1.22 17.94
C ILE A 346 -13.25 -0.59 19.12
N PRO A 347 -12.96 -0.93 20.37
CA PRO A 347 -13.63 -0.34 21.52
C PRO A 347 -13.34 1.16 21.58
N TYR A 348 -14.34 1.93 22.03
CA TYR A 348 -14.27 3.39 22.26
C TYR A 348 -14.00 4.26 21.04
N PHE A 349 -14.01 3.67 19.82
CA PHE A 349 -13.91 4.41 18.56
C PHE A 349 -14.99 3.94 17.60
N ASN A 350 -15.85 4.87 17.22
CA ASN A 350 -16.95 4.62 16.28
C ASN A 350 -17.21 5.87 15.43
N SER A 351 -16.11 6.48 14.94
CA SER A 351 -16.18 7.75 14.22
C SER A 351 -15.74 7.58 12.78
N ARG A 352 -16.47 8.25 11.89
CA ARG A 352 -16.14 8.35 10.45
C ARG A 352 -15.59 9.73 10.11
N ILE A 353 -16.26 10.79 10.54
CA ILE A 353 -15.96 12.18 10.16
C ILE A 353 -15.09 12.82 11.24
N ILE A 354 -13.80 12.89 11.02
CA ILE A 354 -12.83 13.37 12.00
C ILE A 354 -12.55 14.87 11.80
N SER A 355 -13.00 15.67 12.75
CA SER A 355 -12.94 17.13 12.66
C SER A 355 -11.66 17.76 13.21
N ARG A 356 -11.12 17.26 14.35
CA ARG A 356 -9.93 17.84 15.00
C ARG A 356 -9.16 16.81 15.80
N PHE A 357 -7.87 17.11 16.00
CA PHE A 357 -6.95 16.37 16.86
C PHE A 357 -6.30 17.30 17.89
N CYS A 358 -5.93 16.75 19.05
CA CYS A 358 -5.12 17.45 20.04
C CYS A 358 -4.29 16.45 20.84
N GLU A 359 -2.98 16.72 21.06
CA GLU A 359 -2.08 15.86 21.84
C GLU A 359 -1.98 16.36 23.28
N ASP A 360 -2.21 15.47 24.28
CA ASP A 360 -2.07 15.81 25.70
C ASP A 360 -0.63 15.68 26.22
N GLU A 361 -0.39 16.02 27.48
CA GLU A 361 0.93 15.97 28.12
C GLU A 361 1.50 14.54 28.20
N ASN A 362 0.63 13.54 28.21
CA ASN A 362 0.99 12.11 28.26
C ASN A 362 1.23 11.50 26.87
N GLY A 363 1.03 12.27 25.79
CA GLY A 363 1.13 11.81 24.41
C GLY A 363 -0.14 11.08 23.93
N ASN A 364 -1.25 11.12 24.65
CA ASN A 364 -2.51 10.63 24.12
C ASN A 364 -3.08 11.62 23.10
N ILE A 365 -3.75 11.11 22.10
CA ILE A 365 -4.37 11.90 21.04
C ILE A 365 -5.88 11.95 21.27
N TRP A 366 -6.38 13.14 21.54
CA TRP A 366 -7.80 13.43 21.61
C TRP A 366 -8.34 13.73 20.23
N ILE A 367 -9.44 13.10 19.87
CA ILE A 367 -10.02 13.10 18.53
C ILE A 367 -11.47 13.54 18.64
N ALA A 368 -11.78 14.68 18.03
CA ALA A 368 -13.14 15.15 17.87
C ALA A 368 -13.73 14.69 16.55
N SER A 369 -15.01 14.38 16.55
CA SER A 369 -15.76 13.98 15.37
C SER A 369 -17.12 14.66 15.29
N ASP A 370 -17.65 14.72 14.05
CA ASP A 370 -18.98 15.26 13.80
C ASP A 370 -20.10 14.25 14.10
N ASP A 371 -19.79 12.96 14.06
CA ASP A 371 -20.77 11.88 14.11
C ASP A 371 -20.84 11.12 15.45
N SER A 372 -19.75 11.03 16.21
CA SER A 372 -19.72 10.21 17.43
C SER A 372 -19.02 10.84 18.64
N GLY A 373 -18.70 12.13 18.56
CA GLY A 373 -18.20 12.92 19.68
C GLY A 373 -16.70 12.77 19.89
N LEU A 374 -16.28 12.56 21.15
CA LEU A 374 -14.87 12.57 21.56
C LEU A 374 -14.34 11.16 21.75
N SER A 375 -13.17 10.88 21.20
CA SER A 375 -12.38 9.67 21.43
C SER A 375 -10.98 10.01 21.93
N CYS A 376 -10.34 9.08 22.62
CA CYS A 376 -8.97 9.21 23.12
C CYS A 376 -8.15 8.01 22.66
N PHE A 377 -7.04 8.25 21.96
CA PHE A 377 -6.15 7.23 21.40
C PHE A 377 -4.78 7.28 22.09
N ASN A 378 -4.27 6.13 22.49
CA ASN A 378 -2.92 5.99 23.03
C ASN A 378 -1.99 5.40 21.95
N PRO A 379 -1.07 6.19 21.38
CA PRO A 379 -0.17 5.73 20.34
C PRO A 379 0.80 4.64 20.79
N SER A 380 1.22 4.66 22.08
CA SER A 380 2.18 3.68 22.60
C SER A 380 1.62 2.26 22.68
N THR A 381 0.32 2.12 22.90
CA THR A 381 -0.39 0.84 22.96
C THR A 381 -1.19 0.55 21.70
N MET A 382 -1.30 1.53 20.80
CA MET A 382 -2.13 1.48 19.58
C MET A 382 -3.61 1.20 19.89
N GLN A 383 -4.12 1.68 21.03
CA GLN A 383 -5.48 1.41 21.50
C GLN A 383 -6.25 2.69 21.81
N PHE A 384 -7.56 2.63 21.59
CA PHE A 384 -8.46 3.64 22.11
C PHE A 384 -8.77 3.35 23.58
N ILE A 385 -8.77 4.39 24.37
CA ILE A 385 -8.97 4.29 25.84
C ILE A 385 -10.26 4.97 26.26
N ASP A 386 -10.89 4.41 27.25
CA ASP A 386 -12.02 5.06 27.93
C ASP A 386 -11.51 6.15 28.87
N PHE A 387 -12.33 7.16 29.13
CA PHE A 387 -12.00 8.28 29.98
C PHE A 387 -13.19 8.73 30.82
N ASN A 388 -12.91 9.30 31.99
CA ASN A 388 -13.93 9.76 32.92
C ASN A 388 -14.74 10.92 32.35
N GLY A 389 -16.06 10.86 32.46
CA GLY A 389 -16.98 11.89 32.00
C GLY A 389 -17.44 11.78 30.54
N ARG A 390 -17.00 10.74 29.82
CA ARG A 390 -17.38 10.50 28.42
C ARG A 390 -18.89 10.51 28.18
N GLU A 391 -19.63 9.89 29.09
CA GLU A 391 -21.09 9.77 29.01
C GLU A 391 -21.84 11.10 29.16
N LYS A 392 -21.17 12.16 29.65
CA LYS A 392 -21.73 13.49 29.89
C LYS A 392 -21.41 14.49 28.79
N LEU A 393 -20.57 14.12 27.84
CA LEU A 393 -20.19 14.96 26.72
C LEU A 393 -21.20 14.86 25.59
N ASN A 394 -21.23 15.89 24.74
CA ASN A 394 -21.95 15.84 23.48
C ASN A 394 -21.37 14.70 22.62
N LYS A 395 -22.29 13.98 21.98
CA LYS A 395 -21.94 12.82 21.15
C LYS A 395 -21.80 13.15 19.67
N HIS A 396 -22.03 14.41 19.29
CA HIS A 396 -22.05 14.83 17.88
C HIS A 396 -21.51 16.25 17.72
N ASN A 397 -21.05 16.56 16.50
CA ASN A 397 -20.73 17.92 16.06
C ASN A 397 -19.66 18.60 16.93
N LEU A 398 -18.53 17.95 17.17
CA LEU A 398 -17.38 18.57 17.84
C LEU A 398 -16.43 19.12 16.76
N HIS A 399 -16.08 20.41 16.87
CA HIS A 399 -15.30 21.11 15.84
C HIS A 399 -13.98 21.70 16.31
N ALA A 400 -13.77 21.88 17.61
CA ALA A 400 -12.55 22.45 18.15
C ALA A 400 -12.04 21.69 19.37
N LEU A 401 -10.73 21.56 19.51
CA LEU A 401 -10.05 20.98 20.68
C LEU A 401 -8.87 21.87 21.07
N CYS A 402 -8.73 22.13 22.37
CA CYS A 402 -7.55 22.80 22.91
C CYS A 402 -7.27 22.34 24.33
N ILE A 403 -6.01 21.97 24.64
CA ILE A 403 -5.59 21.62 26.00
C ILE A 403 -5.07 22.85 26.73
N VAL A 404 -5.67 23.10 27.90
CA VAL A 404 -5.27 24.20 28.80
C VAL A 404 -4.98 23.61 30.18
N GLY A 405 -3.72 23.39 30.49
CA GLY A 405 -3.32 22.65 31.68
C GLY A 405 -3.82 21.21 31.65
N LYS A 406 -4.64 20.81 32.63
CA LYS A 406 -5.22 19.46 32.71
C LYS A 406 -6.61 19.37 32.09
N ASP A 407 -7.14 20.45 31.59
CA ASP A 407 -8.50 20.52 31.07
C ASP A 407 -8.49 20.55 29.52
N LEU A 408 -9.34 19.72 28.95
CA LEU A 408 -9.61 19.70 27.50
C LEU A 408 -10.81 20.59 27.21
N TRP A 409 -10.59 21.62 26.41
CA TRP A 409 -11.61 22.53 25.92
C TRP A 409 -12.12 22.03 24.59
N ILE A 410 -13.45 21.85 24.49
CA ILE A 410 -14.13 21.22 23.36
C ILE A 410 -15.14 22.21 22.81
N GLY A 411 -14.97 22.65 21.56
CA GLY A 411 -15.94 23.47 20.85
C GLY A 411 -16.97 22.61 20.15
N THR A 412 -18.24 22.96 20.30
CA THR A 412 -19.38 22.22 19.75
C THR A 412 -20.18 23.07 18.76
N TYR A 413 -21.01 22.42 17.95
CA TYR A 413 -22.06 23.07 17.16
C TYR A 413 -23.34 23.21 17.98
N GLY A 414 -23.67 24.43 18.36
CA GLY A 414 -24.95 24.77 19.01
C GLY A 414 -24.96 24.74 20.55
N ASP A 415 -24.00 24.09 21.23
CA ASP A 415 -23.98 23.97 22.70
C ASP A 415 -22.85 24.76 23.38
N GLY A 416 -22.05 25.50 22.61
CA GLY A 416 -20.95 26.30 23.13
C GLY A 416 -19.68 25.50 23.37
N ILE A 417 -19.08 25.65 24.52
CA ILE A 417 -17.81 25.03 24.90
C ILE A 417 -18.02 24.10 26.09
N GLN A 418 -17.56 22.88 25.99
CA GLN A 418 -17.45 21.93 27.10
C GLN A 418 -15.99 21.84 27.54
N VAL A 419 -15.72 22.03 28.82
CA VAL A 419 -14.38 21.90 29.41
C VAL A 419 -14.35 20.64 30.26
N LEU A 420 -13.65 19.64 29.79
CA LEU A 420 -13.51 18.34 30.43
C LEU A 420 -12.20 18.25 31.20
N ASN A 421 -12.28 17.90 32.49
CA ASN A 421 -11.13 17.39 33.22
C ASN A 421 -11.15 15.84 33.13
N ALA A 422 -10.33 15.26 32.29
CA ALA A 422 -10.36 13.82 32.00
C ALA A 422 -9.96 12.93 33.19
N GLN A 423 -9.22 13.47 34.17
CA GLN A 423 -8.86 12.74 35.41
C GLN A 423 -10.04 12.58 36.35
N THR A 424 -10.85 13.63 36.48
CA THR A 424 -11.95 13.69 37.48
C THR A 424 -13.32 13.48 36.84
N GLY A 425 -13.46 13.53 35.51
CA GLY A 425 -14.73 13.49 34.81
C GLY A 425 -15.62 14.72 35.04
N LYS A 426 -15.08 15.81 35.57
CA LYS A 426 -15.82 17.06 35.76
C LYS A 426 -15.91 17.81 34.44
N ILE A 427 -17.13 18.27 34.16
CA ILE A 427 -17.41 19.08 32.95
C ILE A 427 -17.94 20.44 33.36
N LYS A 428 -17.47 21.48 32.67
CA LYS A 428 -17.95 22.83 32.79
C LYS A 428 -18.38 23.33 31.42
N ASN A 429 -19.55 23.96 31.34
CA ASN A 429 -20.12 24.44 30.10
C ASN A 429 -20.08 25.98 30.04
N TYR A 430 -19.77 26.49 28.85
CA TYR A 430 -19.86 27.91 28.50
C TYR A 430 -20.68 28.06 27.23
N ASN A 431 -21.59 29.05 27.25
CA ASN A 431 -22.49 29.36 26.13
C ASN A 431 -22.72 30.88 26.04
N THR A 432 -23.71 31.32 25.28
CA THR A 432 -24.06 32.74 25.14
C THR A 432 -24.41 33.39 26.48
N THR A 433 -24.91 32.66 27.46
CA THR A 433 -25.19 33.23 28.83
C THR A 433 -23.91 33.57 29.57
N ASN A 434 -22.79 32.93 29.23
CA ASN A 434 -21.46 33.20 29.76
C ASN A 434 -20.64 34.16 28.89
N GLY A 435 -21.29 34.82 27.92
CA GLY A 435 -20.70 35.87 27.09
C GLY A 435 -20.07 35.46 25.78
N LEU A 436 -20.26 34.21 25.34
CA LEU A 436 -20.00 33.85 23.95
C LEU A 436 -20.96 34.61 23.03
N ASP A 437 -20.49 34.99 21.85
CA ASP A 437 -21.29 35.65 20.82
C ASP A 437 -22.24 34.64 20.14
N GLU A 438 -21.84 33.37 20.09
CA GLU A 438 -22.52 32.28 19.41
C GLU A 438 -22.19 30.96 20.11
N ASN A 439 -23.09 29.97 20.02
CA ASN A 439 -22.86 28.63 20.60
C ASN A 439 -22.16 27.65 19.67
N SER A 440 -21.97 27.99 18.40
CA SER A 440 -21.26 27.17 17.42
C SER A 440 -19.82 27.60 17.33
N ILE A 441 -18.93 26.82 17.98
CA ILE A 441 -17.50 27.13 18.16
C ILE A 441 -16.65 26.22 17.31
N TYR A 442 -15.91 26.78 16.37
CA TYR A 442 -15.07 26.06 15.41
C TYR A 442 -13.57 26.16 15.68
N SER A 443 -13.15 27.14 16.48
CA SER A 443 -11.76 27.32 16.88
C SER A 443 -11.64 27.66 18.36
N ILE A 444 -10.69 27.03 19.05
CA ILE A 444 -10.27 27.39 20.42
C ILE A 444 -8.75 27.47 20.38
N PHE A 445 -8.22 28.63 20.69
CA PHE A 445 -6.80 28.94 20.61
C PHE A 445 -6.27 29.48 21.94
N LYS A 446 -5.13 28.99 22.39
CA LYS A 446 -4.39 29.49 23.53
C LYS A 446 -3.16 30.22 23.03
N ASP A 447 -3.08 31.54 23.27
CA ASP A 447 -1.94 32.34 22.84
C ASP A 447 -0.67 32.11 23.70
N SER A 448 0.44 32.70 23.28
CA SER A 448 1.74 32.59 23.95
C SER A 448 1.75 33.16 25.39
N GLN A 449 0.76 33.99 25.76
CA GLN A 449 0.58 34.54 27.09
C GLN A 449 -0.36 33.70 27.95
N GLY A 450 -0.88 32.58 27.40
CA GLY A 450 -1.81 31.68 28.08
C GLY A 450 -3.26 32.14 28.05
N GLN A 451 -3.60 33.19 27.30
CA GLN A 451 -4.96 33.69 27.13
C GLN A 451 -5.72 32.82 26.14
N ILE A 452 -7.00 32.53 26.41
CA ILE A 452 -7.84 31.70 25.54
C ILE A 452 -8.70 32.58 24.63
N TRP A 453 -8.73 32.20 23.36
CA TRP A 453 -9.50 32.81 22.28
C TRP A 453 -10.41 31.78 21.63
N THR A 454 -11.58 32.22 21.19
CA THR A 454 -12.52 31.35 20.47
C THR A 454 -12.98 31.99 19.18
N GLY A 455 -13.09 31.17 18.16
CA GLY A 455 -13.71 31.51 16.89
C GLY A 455 -15.06 30.80 16.73
N SER A 456 -16.07 31.59 16.40
CA SER A 456 -17.46 31.13 16.22
C SER A 456 -17.90 31.26 14.76
N MET A 457 -19.18 31.04 14.50
CA MET A 457 -19.80 31.36 13.20
C MET A 457 -19.82 32.85 12.86
N ASN A 458 -19.67 33.72 13.84
CA ASN A 458 -19.85 35.16 13.64
C ASN A 458 -18.65 36.01 14.01
N GLY A 459 -17.76 35.53 14.88
CA GLY A 459 -16.69 36.40 15.40
C GLY A 459 -15.70 35.72 16.32
N ILE A 460 -15.00 36.56 17.07
CA ILE A 460 -13.94 36.16 17.99
C ILE A 460 -14.23 36.66 19.39
N CYS A 461 -14.17 35.75 20.37
CA CYS A 461 -14.26 36.08 21.78
C CYS A 461 -12.95 35.77 22.50
N GLN A 462 -12.69 36.50 23.60
CA GLN A 462 -11.61 36.29 24.52
C GLN A 462 -12.16 35.85 25.89
N TYR A 463 -11.54 34.87 26.52
CA TYR A 463 -11.94 34.35 27.83
C TYR A 463 -11.28 35.16 28.94
N ASP A 464 -12.08 35.65 29.89
CA ASP A 464 -11.61 36.26 31.15
C ASP A 464 -11.65 35.19 32.25
N ALA A 465 -10.48 34.72 32.66
CA ALA A 465 -10.37 33.66 33.66
C ALA A 465 -10.82 34.11 35.07
N GLN A 466 -10.71 35.40 35.39
CA GLN A 466 -11.14 35.93 36.70
C GLN A 466 -12.65 35.99 36.78
N LYS A 467 -13.30 36.44 35.73
CA LYS A 467 -14.77 36.52 35.64
C LYS A 467 -15.43 35.23 35.19
N GLN A 468 -14.61 34.27 34.73
CA GLN A 468 -15.08 33.03 34.09
C GLN A 468 -16.11 33.27 33.00
N ARG A 469 -15.84 34.22 32.12
CA ARG A 469 -16.75 34.73 31.12
C ARG A 469 -16.00 35.09 29.84
N PHE A 470 -16.69 34.97 28.71
CA PHE A 470 -16.21 35.44 27.41
C PHE A 470 -16.59 36.90 27.16
N THR A 471 -15.77 37.60 26.35
CA THR A 471 -16.02 38.94 25.86
C THR A 471 -15.81 38.95 24.35
N LEU A 472 -16.81 39.41 23.61
CA LEU A 472 -16.68 39.59 22.15
C LEU A 472 -15.63 40.66 21.83
N ILE A 473 -14.65 40.29 21.04
CA ILE A 473 -13.56 41.18 20.60
C ILE A 473 -13.85 41.77 19.22
N LYS A 474 -14.37 40.91 18.31
CA LYS A 474 -14.68 41.34 16.95
C LYS A 474 -15.79 40.52 16.35
N TYR A 475 -16.79 41.17 15.81
CA TYR A 475 -17.81 40.58 14.97
C TYR A 475 -17.33 40.63 13.52
N LEU A 476 -17.23 39.45 12.85
CA LEU A 476 -16.66 39.31 11.52
C LEU A 476 -17.70 38.96 10.46
N GLU A 477 -18.90 38.56 10.86
CA GLU A 477 -19.97 38.00 9.97
C GLU A 477 -19.43 36.87 9.08
N ALA A 478 -18.58 36.02 9.63
CA ALA A 478 -17.93 34.93 8.95
C ALA A 478 -17.56 33.82 9.91
N LEU A 479 -17.61 32.60 9.46
CA LEU A 479 -17.18 31.44 10.21
C LEU A 479 -15.66 31.48 10.41
N VAL A 480 -15.21 31.52 11.67
CA VAL A 480 -13.80 31.50 12.05
C VAL A 480 -13.34 30.07 12.23
N ILE A 481 -12.59 29.57 11.26
CA ILE A 481 -12.09 28.16 11.24
C ILE A 481 -10.88 27.98 12.12
N GLU A 482 -9.96 28.98 12.12
CA GLU A 482 -8.70 28.87 12.85
C GLU A 482 -8.15 30.22 13.26
N ILE A 483 -7.41 30.24 14.37
CA ILE A 483 -6.63 31.36 14.87
C ILE A 483 -5.20 30.87 15.13
N ALA A 484 -4.20 31.57 14.60
CA ALA A 484 -2.78 31.25 14.80
C ALA A 484 -2.02 32.52 15.19
N GLU A 485 -1.00 32.39 16.04
CA GLU A 485 -0.14 33.51 16.48
C GLU A 485 1.22 33.45 15.79
N ASP A 486 1.67 34.57 15.18
CA ASP A 486 3.01 34.66 14.64
C ASP A 486 4.05 35.05 15.72
N ALA A 487 5.35 34.93 15.42
CA ALA A 487 6.42 35.26 16.36
C ALA A 487 6.45 36.75 16.79
N LYS A 488 5.68 37.64 16.14
CA LYS A 488 5.51 39.03 16.52
C LYS A 488 4.31 39.26 17.42
N GLY A 489 3.55 38.20 17.76
CA GLY A 489 2.33 38.26 18.56
C GLY A 489 1.12 38.80 17.78
N ASN A 490 1.14 38.79 16.46
CA ASN A 490 -0.07 39.04 15.68
C ASN A 490 -0.87 37.75 15.50
N PHE A 491 -2.18 37.87 15.53
CA PHE A 491 -3.08 36.74 15.30
C PHE A 491 -3.55 36.76 13.85
N TRP A 492 -3.40 35.61 13.19
CA TRP A 492 -3.91 35.37 11.86
C TRP A 492 -5.21 34.57 11.98
N ILE A 493 -6.26 35.06 11.35
CA ILE A 493 -7.62 34.55 11.51
C ILE A 493 -8.13 34.06 10.16
N ALA A 494 -8.27 32.75 10.05
CA ALA A 494 -8.83 32.07 8.90
C ALA A 494 -10.37 32.09 8.94
N THR A 495 -11.00 32.55 7.87
CA THR A 495 -12.46 32.57 7.80
C THR A 495 -13.00 31.92 6.54
N GLN A 496 -14.22 31.41 6.63
CA GLN A 496 -15.00 31.06 5.45
C GLN A 496 -15.92 32.23 5.06
N GLY A 497 -15.78 32.68 3.81
CA GLY A 497 -16.61 33.69 3.20
C GLY A 497 -16.06 35.12 3.28
N LYS A 498 -15.06 35.42 4.13
CA LYS A 498 -14.49 36.78 4.24
C LYS A 498 -12.95 36.80 4.03
N GLY A 499 -12.30 35.63 3.84
CA GLY A 499 -10.87 35.51 3.61
C GLY A 499 -10.05 35.51 4.90
N LEU A 500 -8.90 36.18 4.87
CA LEU A 500 -7.92 36.18 5.94
C LEU A 500 -7.85 37.54 6.62
N PHE A 501 -7.74 37.53 7.95
CA PHE A 501 -7.51 38.74 8.75
C PHE A 501 -6.23 38.62 9.58
N ARG A 502 -5.58 39.75 9.87
CA ARG A 502 -4.55 39.90 10.87
C ARG A 502 -5.02 40.83 11.97
N TYR A 503 -4.90 40.37 13.22
CA TYR A 503 -5.13 41.20 14.40
C TYR A 503 -3.82 41.43 15.14
N SER A 504 -3.48 42.69 15.40
CA SER A 504 -2.24 43.09 16.07
C SER A 504 -2.55 43.68 17.46
N PRO A 505 -2.59 42.85 18.54
CA PRO A 505 -2.96 43.33 19.88
C PRO A 505 -2.02 44.43 20.39
N GLN A 506 -0.74 44.34 20.05
CA GLN A 506 0.32 45.27 20.49
C GLN A 506 0.32 46.60 19.72
N LYS A 507 -0.28 46.64 18.54
CA LYS A 507 -0.35 47.79 17.66
C LYS A 507 -1.73 48.44 17.68
N ASN A 508 -2.10 49.06 18.81
CA ASN A 508 -3.41 49.69 19.02
C ASN A 508 -4.63 48.82 18.69
N LYS A 509 -4.50 47.49 18.80
CA LYS A 509 -5.55 46.52 18.46
C LYS A 509 -6.03 46.67 16.99
N GLU A 510 -5.07 46.88 16.07
CA GLU A 510 -5.33 47.04 14.67
C GLU A 510 -5.83 45.75 14.00
N TRP A 511 -6.87 45.86 13.15
CA TRP A 511 -7.40 44.81 12.32
C TRP A 511 -7.14 45.07 10.87
N GLU A 512 -6.59 44.13 10.15
CA GLU A 512 -6.29 44.21 8.74
C GLU A 512 -6.87 43.00 8.00
N LYS A 513 -7.52 43.26 6.85
CA LYS A 513 -8.03 42.24 5.97
C LYS A 513 -7.13 42.08 4.76
N TYR A 514 -6.85 40.82 4.37
CA TYR A 514 -6.08 40.52 3.17
C TYR A 514 -7.03 40.12 2.03
N GLY A 515 -6.87 40.81 0.89
CA GLY A 515 -7.65 40.64 -0.31
C GLY A 515 -6.79 40.71 -1.58
N LEU A 516 -7.41 40.93 -2.73
CA LEU A 516 -6.76 40.94 -4.04
C LEU A 516 -5.60 41.96 -4.11
N GLU A 517 -5.75 43.11 -3.48
CA GLU A 517 -4.74 44.22 -3.44
C GLU A 517 -3.46 43.76 -2.72
N LYS A 518 -3.56 42.74 -1.87
CA LYS A 518 -2.45 42.11 -1.17
C LYS A 518 -2.07 40.74 -1.72
N GLY A 519 -2.49 40.44 -2.96
CA GLY A 519 -2.17 39.18 -3.63
C GLY A 519 -2.93 37.95 -3.11
N PHE A 520 -3.98 38.16 -2.30
CA PHE A 520 -4.77 37.07 -1.71
C PHE A 520 -6.16 37.00 -2.33
N ASN A 521 -6.41 35.97 -3.14
CA ASN A 521 -7.63 35.84 -3.97
C ASN A 521 -8.60 34.80 -3.48
N SER A 522 -8.57 34.40 -2.20
CA SER A 522 -9.55 33.44 -1.70
C SER A 522 -10.39 34.03 -0.58
N LEU A 523 -11.68 33.77 -0.63
CA LEU A 523 -12.61 34.11 0.45
C LEU A 523 -12.77 32.97 1.48
N THR A 524 -12.30 31.77 1.15
CA THR A 524 -12.40 30.60 2.00
C THR A 524 -11.01 30.11 2.39
N VAL A 525 -10.65 30.30 3.65
CA VAL A 525 -9.41 29.82 4.25
C VAL A 525 -9.72 28.60 5.10
N ASN A 526 -9.04 27.50 4.82
CA ASN A 526 -9.30 26.21 5.45
C ASN A 526 -8.33 25.90 6.60
N HIS A 527 -7.06 26.35 6.51
CA HIS A 527 -6.04 26.11 7.53
C HIS A 527 -4.89 27.09 7.46
N LEU A 528 -4.24 27.31 8.58
CA LEU A 528 -3.03 28.14 8.74
C LEU A 528 -1.88 27.27 9.26
N CYS A 529 -0.70 27.42 8.68
CA CYS A 529 0.52 26.83 9.18
C CYS A 529 1.59 27.90 9.33
N ILE A 530 2.01 28.18 10.55
CA ILE A 530 3.17 29.01 10.85
C ILE A 530 4.30 28.07 11.21
N ASN A 531 5.29 27.95 10.32
CA ASN A 531 6.39 27.01 10.49
C ASN A 531 7.47 27.55 11.47
N LYS A 532 8.47 26.72 11.77
CA LYS A 532 9.60 27.07 12.66
C LYS A 532 10.38 28.33 12.24
N ASP A 533 10.38 28.65 10.95
CA ASP A 533 11.05 29.80 10.37
C ASP A 533 10.13 31.04 10.34
N ASN A 534 8.97 30.95 10.98
CA ASN A 534 7.92 31.97 11.03
C ASN A 534 7.38 32.36 9.65
N GLU A 535 7.44 31.42 8.68
CA GLU A 535 6.73 31.58 7.42
C GLU A 535 5.23 31.20 7.62
N ILE A 536 4.36 32.00 7.04
CA ILE A 536 2.92 31.85 7.17
C ILE A 536 2.38 31.29 5.87
N TRP A 537 1.98 30.04 5.94
CA TRP A 537 1.37 29.29 4.85
C TRP A 537 -0.14 29.23 5.05
N VAL A 538 -0.89 29.44 3.98
CA VAL A 538 -2.35 29.52 4.02
C VAL A 538 -2.97 28.55 3.04
N ALA A 539 -3.72 27.59 3.55
CA ALA A 539 -4.53 26.64 2.78
C ALA A 539 -5.89 27.24 2.47
N THR A 540 -6.30 27.21 1.22
CA THR A 540 -7.57 27.77 0.78
C THR A 540 -8.34 26.81 -0.13
N SER A 541 -9.60 27.12 -0.42
CA SER A 541 -10.39 26.39 -1.45
C SER A 541 -9.82 26.54 -2.88
N GLU A 542 -8.90 27.48 -3.09
CA GLU A 542 -8.37 27.84 -4.42
C GLU A 542 -6.84 27.68 -4.52
N GLY A 543 -6.20 27.05 -3.53
CA GLY A 543 -4.78 26.73 -3.55
C GLY A 543 -4.01 27.16 -2.31
N LEU A 544 -2.68 27.17 -2.44
CA LEU A 544 -1.71 27.45 -1.39
C LEU A 544 -1.13 28.86 -1.54
N TYR A 545 -1.02 29.57 -0.43
CA TYR A 545 -0.42 30.91 -0.39
C TYR A 545 0.68 30.99 0.65
N LEU A 546 1.73 31.76 0.33
CA LEU A 546 2.83 32.10 1.23
C LEU A 546 2.86 33.60 1.47
N TYR A 547 2.93 34.02 2.73
CA TYR A 547 3.04 35.39 3.12
C TYR A 547 4.47 35.93 2.93
N ASN A 548 4.61 37.07 2.28
CA ASN A 548 5.85 37.81 2.17
C ASN A 548 5.86 38.99 3.16
N PRO A 549 6.60 38.88 4.28
CA PRO A 549 6.57 39.90 5.33
C PRO A 549 7.25 41.23 4.94
N LEU A 550 8.13 41.22 3.92
CA LEU A 550 8.82 42.45 3.45
C LEU A 550 7.90 43.34 2.61
N LYS A 551 6.98 42.74 1.85
CA LYS A 551 6.04 43.43 0.98
C LYS A 551 4.64 43.53 1.58
N ASP A 552 4.39 42.82 2.67
CA ASP A 552 3.06 42.63 3.30
C ASP A 552 1.97 42.13 2.33
N VAL A 553 2.33 41.13 1.53
CA VAL A 553 1.47 40.50 0.51
C VAL A 553 1.56 38.98 0.56
N PHE A 554 0.57 38.32 0.00
CA PHE A 554 0.57 36.86 -0.24
C PHE A 554 1.01 36.55 -1.67
N THR A 555 1.71 35.43 -1.83
CA THR A 555 2.13 34.93 -3.12
C THR A 555 1.51 33.52 -3.30
N TYR A 556 0.76 33.32 -4.38
CA TYR A 556 0.22 32.03 -4.77
C TYR A 556 1.36 31.04 -5.06
N GLN A 557 1.24 29.83 -4.55
CA GLN A 557 2.21 28.74 -4.76
C GLN A 557 1.60 27.71 -5.70
N PRO A 558 2.13 27.57 -6.94
CA PRO A 558 1.57 26.63 -7.89
C PRO A 558 1.82 25.19 -7.45
N LEU A 559 0.77 24.38 -7.47
CA LEU A 559 0.84 22.95 -7.36
C LEU A 559 0.67 22.32 -8.76
N ARG A 560 0.90 21.03 -8.87
CA ARG A 560 0.73 20.29 -10.14
C ARG A 560 -0.66 20.48 -10.75
N HIS A 561 -1.68 20.57 -9.89
CA HIS A 561 -3.05 20.89 -10.29
C HIS A 561 -3.37 22.30 -9.78
N PRO A 562 -3.52 23.29 -10.67
CA PRO A 562 -3.86 24.64 -10.26
C PRO A 562 -5.27 24.70 -9.63
N ASN A 563 -5.45 25.62 -8.68
CA ASN A 563 -6.70 25.83 -7.96
C ASN A 563 -7.23 24.62 -7.19
N GLU A 564 -6.32 23.76 -6.69
CA GLU A 564 -6.68 22.61 -5.89
C GLU A 564 -7.07 23.04 -4.47
N CYS A 565 -8.23 22.58 -4.00
CA CYS A 565 -8.67 22.82 -2.63
C CYS A 565 -7.72 22.12 -1.64
N ILE A 566 -7.12 22.89 -0.74
CA ILE A 566 -6.25 22.39 0.32
C ILE A 566 -7.00 22.51 1.64
N ASN A 567 -7.10 21.41 2.37
CA ASN A 567 -7.87 21.33 3.61
C ASN A 567 -7.01 21.53 4.86
N ALA A 568 -5.78 21.02 4.88
CA ALA A 568 -4.83 21.24 5.97
C ALA A 568 -3.37 21.22 5.47
N ILE A 569 -2.48 21.81 6.27
CA ILE A 569 -1.03 21.88 6.04
C ILE A 569 -0.32 21.33 7.28
N LEU A 570 0.63 20.42 7.09
CA LEU A 570 1.56 19.99 8.12
C LEU A 570 3.00 20.27 7.68
N GLU A 571 3.82 20.82 8.57
CA GLU A 571 5.24 21.07 8.31
C GLU A 571 6.07 19.80 8.41
N GLY A 572 6.73 19.39 7.30
CA GLY A 572 7.79 18.38 7.27
C GLY A 572 9.17 18.97 7.54
N GLU A 573 10.26 18.26 7.22
CA GLU A 573 11.63 18.79 7.38
C GLU A 573 11.94 19.86 6.35
N ASP A 574 11.84 19.54 5.06
CA ASP A 574 12.09 20.45 3.93
C ASP A 574 10.87 20.53 2.98
N CYS A 575 9.69 20.16 3.45
CA CYS A 575 8.49 20.05 2.66
C CYS A 575 7.24 20.37 3.47
N LEU A 576 6.13 20.57 2.78
CA LEU A 576 4.81 20.66 3.34
C LEU A 576 4.00 19.42 2.95
N TRP A 577 3.18 18.95 3.87
CA TRP A 577 2.20 17.91 3.63
C TRP A 577 0.82 18.54 3.60
N LEU A 578 0.16 18.42 2.46
CA LEU A 578 -1.11 19.07 2.17
C LEU A 578 -2.19 18.02 2.02
N THR A 579 -3.23 18.10 2.81
CA THR A 579 -4.43 17.30 2.58
C THR A 579 -5.30 18.01 1.55
N THR A 580 -5.66 17.32 0.47
CA THR A 580 -6.40 17.89 -0.66
C THR A 580 -7.69 17.10 -0.93
N ALA A 581 -8.47 17.51 -1.93
CA ALA A 581 -9.63 16.75 -2.38
C ALA A 581 -9.29 15.50 -3.23
N LYS A 582 -7.99 15.30 -3.55
CA LYS A 582 -7.49 14.22 -4.41
C LYS A 582 -6.42 13.35 -3.75
N GLY A 583 -6.28 13.44 -2.44
CA GLY A 583 -5.30 12.71 -1.68
C GLY A 583 -4.38 13.59 -0.84
N LEU A 584 -3.32 13.00 -0.31
CA LEU A 584 -2.27 13.66 0.47
C LEU A 584 -1.12 14.06 -0.46
N VAL A 585 -0.74 15.34 -0.45
CA VAL A 585 0.32 15.87 -1.30
C VAL A 585 1.52 16.24 -0.45
N LYS A 586 2.69 15.68 -0.78
CA LYS A 586 3.98 16.20 -0.33
C LYS A 586 4.43 17.28 -1.31
N TYR A 587 4.63 18.50 -0.84
CA TYR A 587 5.08 19.65 -1.62
C TYR A 587 6.44 20.13 -1.12
N THR A 588 7.42 20.23 -2.01
CA THR A 588 8.77 20.75 -1.71
C THR A 588 8.88 22.19 -2.24
N PRO A 589 8.81 23.24 -1.40
CA PRO A 589 8.78 24.62 -1.86
C PRO A 589 10.00 25.04 -2.68
N ALA A 590 11.20 24.54 -2.34
CA ALA A 590 12.45 24.89 -3.00
C ALA A 590 12.50 24.42 -4.48
N THR A 591 11.93 23.28 -4.82
CA THR A 591 11.92 22.70 -6.17
C THR A 591 10.56 22.80 -6.85
N GLN A 592 9.51 23.15 -6.10
CA GLN A 592 8.10 23.13 -6.51
C GLN A 592 7.60 21.73 -6.92
N GLU A 593 8.31 20.69 -6.52
CA GLU A 593 7.91 19.31 -6.77
C GLU A 593 6.76 18.89 -5.88
N THR A 594 5.86 18.13 -6.46
CA THR A 594 4.71 17.56 -5.75
C THR A 594 4.68 16.05 -5.92
N GLN A 595 4.37 15.35 -4.83
CA GLN A 595 4.10 13.91 -4.84
C GLN A 595 2.74 13.67 -4.18
N ILE A 596 1.91 12.84 -4.81
CA ILE A 596 0.55 12.58 -4.38
C ILE A 596 0.46 11.14 -3.85
N PHE A 597 -0.17 10.98 -2.69
CA PHE A 597 -0.55 9.70 -2.10
C PHE A 597 -2.07 9.58 -2.09
N THR A 598 -2.56 8.40 -2.42
CA THR A 598 -3.98 8.12 -2.59
C THR A 598 -4.38 6.89 -1.77
N LYS A 599 -5.61 6.44 -1.89
CA LYS A 599 -6.05 5.15 -1.32
C LYS A 599 -5.18 3.99 -1.79
N SER A 600 -4.63 4.07 -3.00
CA SER A 600 -3.72 3.07 -3.53
C SER A 600 -2.45 2.89 -2.71
N ASP A 601 -2.05 3.93 -1.98
CA ASP A 601 -0.87 3.96 -1.14
C ASP A 601 -1.18 3.62 0.34
N GLY A 602 -2.46 3.34 0.64
CA GLY A 602 -2.92 2.93 1.97
C GLY A 602 -3.67 4.02 2.76
N LEU A 603 -4.08 5.12 2.12
CA LEU A 603 -4.94 6.10 2.79
C LEU A 603 -6.37 5.57 2.96
N GLN A 604 -7.02 5.90 4.08
CA GLN A 604 -8.42 5.55 4.36
C GLN A 604 -9.39 6.24 3.40
N SER A 605 -9.05 7.47 3.02
CA SER A 605 -9.89 8.31 2.16
C SER A 605 -9.00 9.28 1.38
N GLU A 606 -9.50 9.78 0.28
CA GLU A 606 -8.95 10.92 -0.47
C GLU A 606 -9.68 12.22 -0.14
N ALA A 607 -10.79 12.14 0.61
CA ALA A 607 -11.57 13.29 1.05
C ALA A 607 -11.24 13.62 2.51
N PHE A 608 -10.38 14.61 2.71
CA PHE A 608 -9.95 15.06 4.03
C PHE A 608 -10.83 16.18 4.56
N ILE A 609 -10.88 16.33 5.88
CA ILE A 609 -11.62 17.39 6.56
C ILE A 609 -10.74 18.62 6.78
N MET A 610 -11.33 19.81 6.67
CA MET A 610 -10.66 21.08 6.88
C MET A 610 -10.03 21.15 8.27
N ALA A 611 -8.77 21.62 8.31
CA ALA A 611 -7.97 21.78 9.52
C ALA A 611 -7.94 20.53 10.42
N SER A 612 -8.26 19.34 9.88
CA SER A 612 -8.19 18.07 10.59
C SER A 612 -6.84 17.43 10.39
N ALA A 613 -5.81 18.02 10.99
CA ALA A 613 -4.44 17.54 10.93
C ALA A 613 -3.68 17.87 12.22
N LEU A 614 -2.75 16.99 12.60
CA LEU A 614 -1.89 17.19 13.78
C LEU A 614 -0.50 16.61 13.50
N LYS A 615 0.54 17.39 13.83
CA LYS A 615 1.91 16.92 13.99
C LYS A 615 2.18 16.78 15.48
N THR A 616 2.42 15.54 15.91
CA THR A 616 2.72 15.24 17.31
C THR A 616 4.16 15.63 17.68
N ARG A 617 4.45 15.71 18.97
CA ARG A 617 5.78 16.03 19.50
C ARG A 617 6.86 15.02 19.11
N ASN A 618 6.49 13.75 18.87
CA ASN A 618 7.39 12.71 18.38
C ASN A 618 7.53 12.68 16.84
N GLY A 619 6.85 13.60 16.12
CA GLY A 619 6.93 13.73 14.67
C GLY A 619 5.98 12.84 13.88
N GLU A 620 5.07 12.11 14.52
CA GLU A 620 4.00 11.39 13.84
C GLU A 620 2.91 12.35 13.36
N PHE A 621 2.41 12.14 12.15
CA PHE A 621 1.35 12.94 11.55
C PHE A 621 0.02 12.21 11.63
N TYR A 622 -1.03 12.94 11.98
CA TYR A 622 -2.43 12.52 12.00
C TYR A 622 -3.20 13.35 10.98
N ILE A 623 -3.97 12.73 10.12
CA ILE A 623 -4.80 13.40 9.11
C ILE A 623 -6.20 12.81 9.11
N GLY A 624 -7.20 13.65 9.31
CA GLY A 624 -8.61 13.25 9.43
C GLY A 624 -9.37 13.37 8.13
N SER A 625 -10.27 12.43 7.91
CA SER A 625 -11.07 12.29 6.70
C SER A 625 -12.55 12.05 7.01
N ILE A 626 -13.35 11.90 5.95
CA ILE A 626 -14.76 11.50 6.06
C ILE A 626 -14.93 9.99 6.33
N ASN A 627 -13.84 9.23 6.39
CA ASN A 627 -13.84 7.79 6.63
C ASN A 627 -12.76 7.39 7.66
N GLY A 628 -12.74 8.11 8.81
CA GLY A 628 -11.73 7.90 9.84
C GLY A 628 -10.48 8.75 9.64
N PHE A 629 -9.31 8.25 10.05
CA PHE A 629 -8.05 8.99 9.94
C PHE A 629 -6.88 8.07 9.62
N ASN A 630 -5.79 8.67 9.12
CA ASN A 630 -4.52 7.99 8.98
C ASN A 630 -3.46 8.59 9.91
N THR A 631 -2.49 7.75 10.32
CA THR A 631 -1.24 8.18 10.96
C THR A 631 -0.03 7.68 10.19
N PHE A 632 1.05 8.45 10.22
CA PHE A 632 2.31 8.08 9.57
C PHE A 632 3.49 8.91 10.06
N TYR A 633 4.69 8.37 9.92
CA TYR A 633 5.93 9.10 10.11
C TYR A 633 6.48 9.53 8.73
N PRO A 634 6.57 10.83 8.41
CA PRO A 634 7.01 11.29 7.09
C PRO A 634 8.38 10.77 6.64
N HIS A 635 9.32 10.59 7.60
CA HIS A 635 10.67 10.10 7.33
C HIS A 635 10.73 8.58 7.04
N GLN A 636 9.67 7.82 7.37
CA GLN A 636 9.60 6.38 7.11
C GLN A 636 8.95 6.05 5.77
N LEU A 637 8.30 7.04 5.13
CA LEU A 637 7.63 6.80 3.86
C LEU A 637 8.65 6.49 2.75
N LYS A 638 8.50 5.34 2.16
CA LYS A 638 9.27 4.93 0.99
C LYS A 638 8.55 5.41 -0.27
N LEU A 639 9.30 5.99 -1.17
CA LEU A 639 8.77 6.52 -2.41
C LEU A 639 9.04 5.52 -3.54
N ASN A 640 8.06 5.30 -4.40
CA ASN A 640 8.31 4.60 -5.65
C ASN A 640 9.15 5.49 -6.57
N THR A 641 10.44 5.15 -6.68
CA THR A 641 11.39 5.85 -7.55
C THR A 641 11.52 5.21 -8.93
N GLN A 642 10.84 4.09 -9.17
CA GLN A 642 10.87 3.41 -10.45
C GLN A 642 10.06 4.19 -11.48
N LYS A 643 10.71 4.52 -12.58
CA LYS A 643 10.02 5.15 -13.71
C LYS A 643 9.19 4.10 -14.43
N PRO A 644 7.88 4.34 -14.66
CA PRO A 644 7.07 3.40 -15.41
C PRO A 644 7.54 3.33 -16.87
N ASN A 645 7.52 2.12 -17.43
CA ASN A 645 7.70 1.94 -18.86
C ASN A 645 6.42 2.39 -19.58
N VAL A 646 6.54 3.35 -20.49
CA VAL A 646 5.43 3.76 -21.33
C VAL A 646 5.40 2.88 -22.57
N VAL A 647 4.33 2.13 -22.75
CA VAL A 647 4.15 1.19 -23.88
C VAL A 647 2.84 1.51 -24.58
N LEU A 648 2.86 1.50 -25.92
CA LEU A 648 1.63 1.57 -26.73
C LEU A 648 0.96 0.19 -26.66
N THR A 649 -0.28 0.14 -26.20
CA THR A 649 -0.99 -1.13 -25.96
C THR A 649 -2.05 -1.44 -27.01
N SER A 650 -2.60 -0.42 -27.69
CA SER A 650 -3.59 -0.55 -28.74
C SER A 650 -3.56 0.63 -29.71
N LEU A 651 -4.02 0.39 -30.94
CA LEU A 651 -4.32 1.41 -31.93
C LEU A 651 -5.80 1.34 -32.29
N GLU A 652 -6.45 2.48 -32.23
CA GLU A 652 -7.84 2.61 -32.68
C GLU A 652 -7.95 3.62 -33.80
N ILE A 653 -8.70 3.25 -34.83
CA ILE A 653 -9.01 4.14 -35.94
C ILE A 653 -10.53 4.22 -36.03
N PHE A 654 -11.09 5.43 -35.97
CA PHE A 654 -12.54 5.69 -35.86
C PHE A 654 -13.23 4.86 -34.76
N ASN A 655 -12.63 4.79 -33.58
CA ASN A 655 -13.10 3.99 -32.41
C ASN A 655 -13.19 2.47 -32.67
N GLN A 656 -12.47 1.98 -33.69
CA GLN A 656 -12.35 0.55 -33.92
C GLN A 656 -10.91 0.12 -33.66
N LYS A 657 -10.75 -0.88 -32.80
CA LYS A 657 -9.46 -1.48 -32.47
C LYS A 657 -8.88 -2.16 -33.70
N ILE A 658 -7.62 -1.86 -34.03
CA ILE A 658 -6.88 -2.49 -35.13
C ILE A 658 -6.13 -3.68 -34.56
N GLU A 659 -6.44 -4.86 -35.07
CA GLU A 659 -5.78 -6.09 -34.68
C GLU A 659 -4.51 -6.32 -35.51
N THR A 660 -3.54 -7.04 -34.94
CA THR A 660 -2.28 -7.40 -35.61
C THR A 660 -2.56 -8.39 -36.70
N GLN A 661 -2.25 -8.04 -37.96
CA GLN A 661 -2.40 -8.88 -39.14
C GLN A 661 -1.25 -8.64 -40.13
N LYS A 662 -0.66 -9.71 -40.65
CA LYS A 662 0.53 -9.68 -41.51
C LYS A 662 0.46 -8.69 -42.69
N ASP A 663 -0.71 -8.57 -43.33
CA ASP A 663 -0.95 -7.68 -44.46
C ASP A 663 -1.89 -6.52 -44.14
N GLY A 664 -2.07 -6.24 -42.82
CA GLY A 664 -2.92 -5.18 -42.28
C GLY A 664 -2.16 -3.89 -41.96
N ILE A 665 -2.87 -2.94 -41.36
CA ILE A 665 -2.32 -1.67 -40.85
C ILE A 665 -1.26 -1.92 -39.77
N LEU A 666 -1.44 -2.94 -38.95
CA LEU A 666 -0.48 -3.40 -37.93
C LEU A 666 0.08 -4.77 -38.33
N PRO A 667 1.22 -4.84 -39.04
CA PRO A 667 1.85 -6.11 -39.40
C PRO A 667 2.48 -6.85 -38.22
N GLU A 668 2.79 -6.14 -37.16
CA GLU A 668 3.34 -6.59 -35.88
C GLU A 668 2.56 -5.98 -34.73
N ALA A 669 2.73 -6.52 -33.51
CA ALA A 669 2.15 -5.93 -32.32
C ALA A 669 2.56 -4.46 -32.16
N ILE A 670 1.63 -3.59 -31.75
CA ILE A 670 1.82 -2.13 -31.82
C ILE A 670 3.05 -1.65 -31.06
N ASP A 671 3.43 -2.32 -30.00
CA ASP A 671 4.61 -2.03 -29.17
C ASP A 671 5.95 -2.45 -29.85
N HIS A 672 5.88 -3.07 -31.05
CA HIS A 672 7.02 -3.41 -31.89
C HIS A 672 7.06 -2.59 -33.18
N VAL A 673 5.95 -1.98 -33.57
CA VAL A 673 5.86 -1.20 -34.83
C VAL A 673 6.56 0.15 -34.65
N LYS A 674 7.47 0.47 -35.55
CA LYS A 674 8.17 1.77 -35.58
C LYS A 674 7.38 2.85 -36.31
N ASP A 675 6.74 2.46 -37.42
CA ASP A 675 6.01 3.36 -38.31
C ASP A 675 4.66 2.76 -38.69
N ILE A 676 3.60 3.55 -38.61
CA ILE A 676 2.24 3.15 -39.00
C ILE A 676 1.89 3.91 -40.30
N LEU A 677 1.63 3.18 -41.35
CA LEU A 677 1.20 3.73 -42.65
C LEU A 677 -0.33 3.70 -42.72
N LEU A 678 -0.92 4.87 -42.79
CA LEU A 678 -2.35 5.03 -43.02
C LEU A 678 -2.56 5.49 -44.46
N SER A 679 -3.35 4.74 -45.24
CA SER A 679 -3.81 5.19 -46.56
C SER A 679 -5.04 6.07 -46.41
N TYR A 680 -5.06 7.19 -47.13
CA TYR A 680 -6.24 8.07 -47.22
C TYR A 680 -7.34 7.42 -48.04
#